data_db30ca3b04d4a6e63dde60630a8377c0
#
_entry.id   db30ca3b04d4a6e63dde60630a8377c0
#
_cell.length_a   1.000
_cell.length_b   1.000
_cell.length_c   1.000
_cell.angle_alpha   90.00
_cell.angle_beta   90.00
_cell.angle_gamma   90.00
#
_symmetry.space_group_name_H-M   'P 1'
#
loop_
_entity.id
_entity.type
_entity.pdbx_description
1 polymer ?
#
loop_
_entity_poly.entity_id
_entity_poly.type
_entity_poly.pdbx_seq_one_letter_code
_entity_poly.pdbx_strand_id
1 'polypeptide(L)'
;MKRILFAIALATLAGTAIGQSLRRHDADHSIQRNTHVTLQAQPLMADAPRKALASDQVLLGSYTNDSYITNLSNSSGFPRYPGTLKVANVISADKMMAYNGTQIVQMRVALAMAAGQSVFFIAPVGLDGSIGSNIFETTVSTTKAGWNTVSLPAPYTIDTKAIGGLLLGFSYKQLNTNHGQYYNDECYPLSIMATGEECPILVSGINGSDAWEDFGTACLSVQAVVEGSFATNAAQPSDYGNVLIPLGKSISQDIQLRNMGKDGIKNINYTISANGETGKEQYLKLSTPVTDFNAISTVTLNFASAAKEGTEQRILTITKINGKPNEAAVQTAQGLVASTSTTVPRRVTVEEFTGTGCGWCPRGLVGMENLRQQFGDRFIGIALHQYNGDDPMYISSNNYAALPFHGAPSALVDRSGDTDPYYGAANAVEYMLSVPAKVDVDVVAEWNATGTQVEAQVTATSPIEGSSFDIEYVLVADGLYSSAWKQANYYSSAYASQTGMSKSSLESDLVFLWNKGTSYAPTFNDVALSSSYTGGVNQAQPLSGLHPSTPTTSSFTLNVPSKLRSYIDKEQVYVVVLVTDGDGTITNSAKCAVAPHGTGSGIGTTTVCRPARTEYYSTDGRLLHAPQRGVNIVRHADGSTRKVLVR
;
A
#
# COMPACT_ATOMS: atom_id res chain seq x y z
N MET A 1 -3.17 -33.88 0.67
CA MET A 1 -4.18 -32.88 1.03
C MET A 1 -4.15 -32.52 2.53
N LYS A 2 -3.00 -32.31 3.17
CA LYS A 2 -2.90 -31.85 4.58
C LYS A 2 -1.68 -30.94 4.84
N ARG A 3 -1.08 -30.34 3.81
CA ARG A 3 0.12 -29.48 3.95
C ARG A 3 -0.05 -28.05 3.39
N ILE A 4 -1.19 -27.70 2.82
CA ILE A 4 -1.45 -26.37 2.22
C ILE A 4 -2.14 -25.41 3.22
N LEU A 5 -2.72 -25.90 4.29
CA LEU A 5 -3.42 -25.07 5.31
C LEU A 5 -2.50 -24.40 6.36
N PHE A 6 -1.19 -24.64 6.33
CA PHE A 6 -0.27 -24.09 7.36
C PHE A 6 0.47 -22.81 6.94
N ALA A 7 0.54 -22.49 5.66
CA ALA A 7 1.29 -21.32 5.18
C ALA A 7 0.47 -20.01 5.23
N ILE A 8 -0.86 -20.09 5.10
CA ILE A 8 -1.73 -18.89 5.09
C ILE A 8 -2.05 -18.42 6.51
N ALA A 9 -1.96 -19.29 7.51
CA ALA A 9 -2.22 -18.91 8.91
C ALA A 9 -1.04 -18.20 9.60
N LEU A 10 0.18 -18.25 9.05
CA LEU A 10 1.35 -17.59 9.67
C LEU A 10 1.52 -16.12 9.28
N ALA A 11 1.09 -15.71 8.09
CA ALA A 11 1.23 -14.32 7.66
C ALA A 11 0.24 -13.37 8.36
N THR A 12 -0.94 -13.88 8.76
CA THR A 12 -1.93 -13.09 9.50
C THR A 12 -1.70 -13.07 11.02
N LEU A 13 -0.93 -14.00 11.57
CA LEU A 13 -0.66 -14.06 13.02
C LEU A 13 0.52 -13.16 13.45
N ALA A 14 1.47 -12.87 12.58
CA ALA A 14 2.60 -11.99 12.91
C ALA A 14 2.19 -10.53 13.13
N GLY A 15 1.17 -10.04 12.38
CA GLY A 15 0.66 -8.67 12.53
C GLY A 15 -0.24 -8.47 13.76
N THR A 16 -0.92 -9.53 14.24
CA THR A 16 -1.88 -9.42 15.34
C THR A 16 -1.28 -9.72 16.72
N ALA A 17 -0.20 -10.51 16.79
CA ALA A 17 0.41 -10.89 18.06
C ALA A 17 1.25 -9.76 18.69
N ILE A 18 1.90 -8.92 17.87
CA ILE A 18 2.66 -7.76 18.35
C ILE A 18 1.71 -6.67 18.89
N GLY A 19 0.48 -6.60 18.41
CA GLY A 19 -0.51 -5.60 18.80
C GLY A 19 -1.11 -5.75 20.21
N GLN A 20 -0.94 -6.88 20.89
CA GLN A 20 -1.53 -7.09 22.22
C GLN A 20 -0.69 -6.55 23.37
N SER A 21 0.61 -6.34 23.19
CA SER A 21 1.52 -5.78 24.20
C SER A 21 1.99 -4.35 23.88
N LEU A 22 1.63 -3.80 22.73
CA LEU A 22 2.09 -2.50 22.26
C LEU A 22 0.92 -1.52 22.14
N ARG A 23 1.09 -0.30 22.68
CA ARG A 23 0.17 0.81 22.41
C ARG A 23 0.55 1.43 21.09
N ARG A 24 -0.41 1.55 20.16
CA ARG A 24 -0.25 2.32 18.94
C ARG A 24 -0.52 3.78 19.24
N HIS A 25 0.43 4.65 18.93
CA HIS A 25 0.24 6.09 19.06
C HIS A 25 -0.45 6.67 17.83
N ASP A 26 -1.36 7.61 18.07
CA ASP A 26 -1.96 8.42 17.01
C ASP A 26 -0.92 9.31 16.32
N ALA A 27 -1.25 9.81 15.13
CA ALA A 27 -0.36 10.58 14.25
C ALA A 27 0.34 11.80 14.92
N ASP A 28 -0.20 12.33 16.01
CA ASP A 28 0.40 13.44 16.79
C ASP A 28 1.68 13.05 17.57
N HIS A 29 2.01 11.77 17.65
CA HIS A 29 3.12 11.23 18.42
C HIS A 29 4.21 10.60 17.53
N SER A 30 4.18 10.86 16.23
CA SER A 30 5.13 10.35 15.27
C SER A 30 6.56 10.86 15.51
N ILE A 31 7.55 10.13 14.97
CA ILE A 31 8.94 10.57 14.89
C ILE A 31 9.00 11.94 14.21
N GLN A 32 9.61 12.91 14.86
CA GLN A 32 9.82 14.22 14.28
C GLN A 32 11.13 14.22 13.50
N ARG A 33 11.07 14.56 12.23
CA ARG A 33 12.25 14.79 11.39
C ARG A 33 12.79 16.18 11.66
N ASN A 34 14.11 16.33 11.62
CA ASN A 34 14.75 17.63 11.66
C ASN A 34 14.51 18.37 10.33
N THR A 35 13.57 19.31 10.32
CA THR A 35 13.24 20.13 9.13
C THR A 35 14.06 21.42 9.05
N HIS A 36 14.93 21.70 10.02
CA HIS A 36 15.66 22.96 10.14
C HIS A 36 17.14 22.90 9.77
N VAL A 37 17.58 21.84 9.10
CA VAL A 37 18.92 21.83 8.53
C VAL A 37 18.96 22.83 7.38
N THR A 38 19.34 24.06 7.69
CA THR A 38 19.84 24.98 6.68
C THR A 38 21.10 24.34 6.05
N LEU A 39 21.19 24.37 4.73
CA LEU A 39 22.21 23.76 3.86
C LEU A 39 23.67 24.18 4.11
N GLN A 40 24.05 24.57 5.30
CA GLN A 40 25.45 24.61 5.74
C GLN A 40 25.81 23.28 6.44
N ALA A 41 25.57 22.17 5.74
CA ALA A 41 26.16 20.92 6.13
C ALA A 41 27.68 21.07 6.11
N GLN A 42 28.28 21.15 7.26
CA GLN A 42 29.68 20.68 7.35
C GLN A 42 29.62 19.24 6.86
N PRO A 43 30.46 18.85 5.88
CA PRO A 43 30.53 17.47 5.49
C PRO A 43 30.85 16.68 6.75
N LEU A 44 29.91 15.90 7.25
CA LEU A 44 30.21 14.86 8.23
C LEU A 44 31.37 14.10 7.61
N MET A 45 32.49 14.00 8.31
CA MET A 45 33.68 13.31 7.82
C MET A 45 33.19 11.97 7.28
N ALA A 46 33.46 11.73 6.00
CA ALA A 46 33.16 10.45 5.39
C ALA A 46 33.59 9.35 6.36
N ASP A 47 32.66 8.49 6.74
CA ASP A 47 33.01 7.34 7.58
C ASP A 47 34.24 6.70 7.00
N ALA A 48 35.15 6.30 7.89
CA ALA A 48 36.27 5.43 7.47
C ALA A 48 35.66 4.30 6.64
N PRO A 49 36.28 3.95 5.49
CA PRO A 49 35.68 3.01 4.56
C PRO A 49 35.19 1.79 5.33
N ARG A 50 33.93 1.43 5.10
CA ARG A 50 33.23 0.31 5.76
C ARG A 50 34.20 -0.86 5.82
N LYS A 51 34.60 -1.31 7.02
CA LYS A 51 35.41 -2.51 7.12
C LYS A 51 34.62 -3.62 6.41
N ALA A 52 35.21 -4.16 5.34
CA ALA A 52 34.58 -5.22 4.58
C ALA A 52 34.20 -6.35 5.54
N LEU A 53 32.99 -6.87 5.42
CA LEU A 53 32.57 -8.05 6.15
C LEU A 53 33.50 -9.21 5.81
N ALA A 54 33.73 -10.12 6.75
CA ALA A 54 34.43 -11.36 6.47
C ALA A 54 33.63 -12.20 5.46
N SER A 55 34.30 -13.13 4.79
CA SER A 55 33.68 -13.93 3.72
C SER A 55 32.52 -14.81 4.18
N ASP A 56 32.40 -15.05 5.47
CA ASP A 56 31.38 -15.83 6.17
C ASP A 56 30.35 -14.94 6.91
N GLN A 57 30.38 -13.62 6.66
CA GLN A 57 29.51 -12.66 7.34
C GLN A 57 28.55 -11.97 6.37
N VAL A 58 27.33 -11.71 6.84
CA VAL A 58 26.30 -10.89 6.20
C VAL A 58 25.66 -9.96 7.23
N LEU A 59 24.87 -8.99 6.78
CA LEU A 59 24.12 -8.08 7.66
C LEU A 59 22.68 -8.55 7.83
N LEU A 60 22.17 -8.46 9.05
CA LEU A 60 20.76 -8.59 9.40
C LEU A 60 20.25 -7.23 9.87
N GLY A 61 19.21 -6.71 9.24
CA GLY A 61 18.59 -5.43 9.56
C GLY A 61 17.90 -4.86 8.32
N SER A 62 17.05 -3.91 8.53
CA SER A 62 16.26 -3.30 7.43
C SER A 62 16.94 -2.09 6.79
N TYR A 63 17.95 -1.53 7.43
CA TYR A 63 18.70 -0.39 6.94
C TYR A 63 19.88 -0.83 6.10
N THR A 64 19.95 -0.38 4.86
CA THR A 64 20.96 -0.83 3.89
C THR A 64 21.74 0.30 3.23
N ASN A 65 21.33 1.57 3.36
CA ASN A 65 21.91 2.68 2.62
C ASN A 65 22.75 3.62 3.49
N ASP A 66 24.08 3.47 3.46
CA ASP A 66 25.03 4.28 4.24
C ASP A 66 24.98 5.78 3.89
N SER A 67 24.59 6.16 2.68
CA SER A 67 24.50 7.57 2.28
C SER A 67 23.44 8.35 3.05
N TYR A 68 22.44 7.67 3.62
CA TYR A 68 21.40 8.28 4.44
C TYR A 68 21.92 8.75 5.80
N ILE A 69 22.91 8.06 6.37
CA ILE A 69 23.45 8.35 7.70
C ILE A 69 24.13 9.70 7.75
N THR A 70 24.81 10.07 6.67
CA THR A 70 25.55 11.33 6.57
C THR A 70 24.69 12.54 6.23
N ASN A 71 23.41 12.34 5.95
CA ASN A 71 22.49 13.40 5.58
C ASN A 71 21.65 13.84 6.80
N LEU A 72 22.00 14.98 7.39
CA LEU A 72 21.29 15.54 8.54
C LEU A 72 19.80 15.83 8.28
N SER A 73 19.38 15.98 7.02
CA SER A 73 17.96 16.14 6.68
C SER A 73 17.12 14.89 7.02
N ASN A 74 17.76 13.74 7.20
CA ASN A 74 17.13 12.49 7.64
C ASN A 74 17.28 12.24 9.15
N SER A 75 17.87 13.17 9.89
CA SER A 75 17.97 13.07 11.35
C SER A 75 16.57 13.20 11.99
N SER A 76 16.35 12.43 13.05
CA SER A 76 15.04 12.33 13.71
C SER A 76 15.18 12.18 15.22
N GLY A 77 14.08 12.35 15.93
CA GLY A 77 14.05 12.21 17.38
C GLY A 77 12.64 12.36 17.93
N PHE A 78 12.53 12.27 19.24
CA PHE A 78 11.27 12.39 20.00
C PHE A 78 11.31 13.55 20.99
N PRO A 79 11.55 14.81 20.58
CA PRO A 79 11.79 15.93 21.50
C PRO A 79 10.60 16.27 22.40
N ARG A 80 9.40 15.79 22.09
CA ARG A 80 8.22 15.90 22.98
C ARG A 80 8.32 14.99 24.21
N TYR A 81 9.22 14.00 24.18
CA TYR A 81 9.41 13.00 25.23
C TYR A 81 10.87 13.03 25.75
N PRO A 82 11.31 14.11 26.41
CA PRO A 82 12.67 14.20 26.91
C PRO A 82 12.91 13.17 28.01
N GLY A 83 14.14 12.64 28.05
CA GLY A 83 14.52 11.64 29.03
C GLY A 83 15.27 10.47 28.38
N THR A 84 15.46 9.40 29.11
CA THR A 84 16.08 8.18 28.56
C THR A 84 15.02 7.39 27.80
N LEU A 85 15.20 7.29 26.48
CA LEU A 85 14.35 6.49 25.62
C LEU A 85 15.13 5.24 25.14
N LYS A 86 14.40 4.14 24.95
CA LYS A 86 14.86 2.97 24.21
C LYS A 86 14.13 2.98 22.87
N VAL A 87 14.88 2.82 21.78
CA VAL A 87 14.31 2.74 20.43
C VAL A 87 14.80 1.47 19.75
N ALA A 88 13.93 0.82 19.01
CA ALA A 88 14.26 -0.45 18.35
C ALA A 88 13.43 -0.68 17.10
N ASN A 89 13.96 -1.48 16.16
CA ASN A 89 13.19 -2.11 15.09
C ASN A 89 12.96 -3.58 15.40
N VAL A 90 11.81 -4.09 14.97
CA VAL A 90 11.50 -5.52 14.97
C VAL A 90 11.94 -6.12 13.65
N ILE A 91 12.77 -7.15 13.70
CA ILE A 91 13.07 -8.01 12.57
C ILE A 91 12.14 -9.21 12.66
N SER A 92 11.18 -9.31 11.76
CA SER A 92 10.15 -10.37 11.77
C SER A 92 10.72 -11.77 11.45
N ALA A 93 9.96 -12.81 11.77
CA ALA A 93 10.37 -14.21 11.59
C ALA A 93 10.69 -14.52 10.12
N ASP A 94 9.90 -14.03 9.17
CA ASP A 94 10.10 -14.24 7.75
C ASP A 94 11.40 -13.59 7.23
N LYS A 95 11.75 -12.38 7.72
CA LYS A 95 13.04 -11.74 7.44
C LYS A 95 14.22 -12.50 8.02
N MET A 96 14.01 -13.23 9.13
CA MET A 96 15.06 -14.02 9.77
C MET A 96 15.22 -15.43 9.19
N MET A 97 14.27 -15.95 8.41
CA MET A 97 14.35 -17.31 7.87
C MET A 97 15.63 -17.59 7.10
N ALA A 98 16.16 -16.61 6.36
CA ALA A 98 17.42 -16.72 5.63
C ALA A 98 18.66 -16.85 6.53
N TYR A 99 18.53 -16.56 7.81
CA TYR A 99 19.59 -16.57 8.82
C TYR A 99 19.45 -17.72 9.83
N ASN A 100 18.49 -18.59 9.66
CA ASN A 100 18.25 -19.69 10.63
C ASN A 100 19.47 -20.58 10.79
N GLY A 101 19.86 -20.85 12.04
CA GLY A 101 21.05 -21.64 12.39
C GLY A 101 22.39 -20.88 12.30
N THR A 102 22.40 -19.61 11.89
CA THR A 102 23.59 -18.76 11.87
C THR A 102 23.75 -17.98 13.18
N GLN A 103 24.87 -17.27 13.35
CA GLN A 103 25.22 -16.64 14.62
C GLN A 103 25.37 -15.13 14.51
N ILE A 104 24.69 -14.38 15.38
CA ILE A 104 24.97 -12.95 15.56
C ILE A 104 26.24 -12.79 16.37
N VAL A 105 27.21 -12.05 15.82
CA VAL A 105 28.54 -11.82 16.43
C VAL A 105 28.78 -10.37 16.79
N GLN A 106 28.12 -9.41 16.12
CA GLN A 106 28.24 -7.98 16.40
C GLN A 106 26.90 -7.27 16.23
N MET A 107 26.76 -6.14 16.91
CA MET A 107 25.68 -5.19 16.72
C MET A 107 26.25 -3.84 16.28
N ARG A 108 25.56 -3.16 15.36
CA ARG A 108 25.94 -1.87 14.79
C ARG A 108 24.76 -0.91 14.89
N VAL A 109 25.03 0.30 15.36
CA VAL A 109 24.04 1.40 15.43
C VAL A 109 24.66 2.62 14.78
N ALA A 110 23.99 3.18 13.78
CA ALA A 110 24.38 4.46 13.22
C ALA A 110 23.49 5.58 13.76
N LEU A 111 24.11 6.70 14.09
CA LEU A 111 23.47 7.90 14.60
C LEU A 111 23.76 9.06 13.65
N ALA A 112 22.76 9.94 13.48
CA ALA A 112 22.95 11.20 12.76
C ALA A 112 23.90 12.13 13.52
N MET A 113 23.89 12.06 14.85
CA MET A 113 24.74 12.82 15.77
C MET A 113 25.13 11.96 16.96
N ALA A 114 26.19 12.37 17.67
CA ALA A 114 26.55 11.74 18.95
C ALA A 114 25.41 11.91 19.96
N ALA A 115 25.02 10.84 20.62
CA ALA A 115 23.93 10.82 21.62
C ALA A 115 24.48 10.57 23.07
N GLY A 116 25.78 10.77 23.28
CA GLY A 116 26.41 10.51 24.57
C GLY A 116 26.49 9.02 24.91
N GLN A 117 26.21 8.67 26.16
CA GLN A 117 26.13 7.29 26.61
C GLN A 117 24.88 6.60 26.05
N SER A 118 25.04 5.36 25.59
CA SER A 118 23.96 4.56 25.01
C SER A 118 24.10 3.10 25.46
N VAL A 119 22.98 2.39 25.59
CA VAL A 119 22.96 0.94 25.82
C VAL A 119 22.46 0.28 24.54
N PHE A 120 23.28 -0.54 23.91
CA PHE A 120 22.91 -1.34 22.76
C PHE A 120 22.37 -2.70 23.22
N PHE A 121 21.27 -3.15 22.67
CA PHE A 121 20.64 -4.40 23.10
C PHE A 121 20.00 -5.18 21.94
N ILE A 122 19.86 -6.49 22.14
CA ILE A 122 19.11 -7.41 21.31
C ILE A 122 18.16 -8.16 22.23
N ALA A 123 16.86 -8.21 21.88
CA ALA A 123 15.88 -8.99 22.61
C ALA A 123 15.08 -9.90 21.66
N PRO A 124 14.66 -11.10 22.09
CA PRO A 124 13.78 -11.93 21.29
C PRO A 124 12.36 -11.39 21.36
N VAL A 125 11.63 -11.55 20.26
CA VAL A 125 10.18 -11.42 20.21
C VAL A 125 9.61 -12.84 20.21
N GLY A 126 8.74 -13.15 21.16
CA GLY A 126 8.10 -14.47 21.26
C GLY A 126 7.17 -14.74 20.07
N LEU A 127 6.78 -15.99 19.89
CA LEU A 127 5.79 -16.41 18.89
C LEU A 127 4.41 -15.78 19.14
N ASP A 128 4.14 -15.34 20.36
CA ASP A 128 2.96 -14.59 20.80
C ASP A 128 3.11 -13.07 20.66
N GLY A 129 4.24 -12.59 20.13
CA GLY A 129 4.56 -11.17 19.98
C GLY A 129 5.07 -10.49 21.25
N SER A 130 5.24 -11.21 22.36
CA SER A 130 5.81 -10.65 23.58
C SER A 130 7.31 -10.35 23.43
N ILE A 131 7.78 -9.23 24.00
CA ILE A 131 9.20 -8.88 24.02
C ILE A 131 9.84 -9.56 25.23
N GLY A 132 10.82 -10.43 24.97
CA GLY A 132 11.55 -11.13 26.01
C GLY A 132 12.68 -10.30 26.63
N SER A 133 13.37 -10.90 27.60
CA SER A 133 14.57 -10.28 28.21
C SER A 133 15.70 -10.17 27.19
N ASN A 134 16.55 -9.13 27.32
CA ASN A 134 17.70 -8.94 26.45
C ASN A 134 18.62 -10.17 26.44
N ILE A 135 18.87 -10.71 25.24
CA ILE A 135 19.88 -11.78 25.03
C ILE A 135 21.29 -11.20 24.92
N PHE A 136 21.37 -9.92 24.60
CA PHE A 136 22.59 -9.13 24.57
C PHE A 136 22.30 -7.71 25.04
N GLU A 137 23.20 -7.17 25.83
CA GLU A 137 23.18 -5.78 26.26
C GLU A 137 24.61 -5.31 26.56
N THR A 138 24.95 -4.10 26.10
CA THR A 138 26.24 -3.49 26.41
C THR A 138 26.14 -1.98 26.44
N THR A 139 26.90 -1.33 27.36
CA THR A 139 26.99 0.11 27.45
C THR A 139 28.11 0.65 26.58
N VAL A 140 27.77 1.57 25.68
CA VAL A 140 28.69 2.39 24.91
C VAL A 140 28.80 3.74 25.63
N SER A 141 29.92 3.98 26.29
CA SER A 141 30.12 5.17 27.15
C SER A 141 30.05 6.49 26.36
N THR A 142 30.50 6.48 25.10
CA THR A 142 30.46 7.64 24.20
C THR A 142 30.15 7.18 22.80
N THR A 143 29.02 7.59 22.27
CA THR A 143 28.65 7.36 20.87
C THR A 143 29.19 8.47 19.98
N LYS A 144 29.32 8.18 18.68
CA LYS A 144 29.69 9.14 17.63
C LYS A 144 28.64 9.19 16.52
N ALA A 145 28.63 10.26 15.74
CA ALA A 145 27.91 10.27 14.46
C ALA A 145 28.43 9.15 13.55
N GLY A 146 27.55 8.57 12.73
CA GLY A 146 27.84 7.40 11.93
C GLY A 146 27.77 6.09 12.72
N TRP A 147 28.47 5.04 12.22
CA TRP A 147 28.41 3.69 12.78
C TRP A 147 29.18 3.53 14.09
N ASN A 148 28.49 3.00 15.09
CA ASN A 148 29.03 2.53 16.36
C ASN A 148 28.85 1.00 16.38
N THR A 149 29.95 0.24 16.52
CA THR A 149 29.94 -1.23 16.44
C THR A 149 30.43 -1.84 17.74
N VAL A 150 29.74 -2.85 18.23
CA VAL A 150 30.08 -3.62 19.42
C VAL A 150 30.03 -5.12 19.10
N SER A 151 30.98 -5.89 19.64
CA SER A 151 30.99 -7.35 19.52
C SER A 151 30.18 -7.97 20.65
N LEU A 152 29.47 -9.04 20.36
CA LEU A 152 28.83 -9.86 21.40
C LEU A 152 29.92 -10.65 22.13
N PRO A 153 29.84 -10.76 23.46
CA PRO A 153 30.79 -11.55 24.24
C PRO A 153 30.69 -13.08 23.97
N ALA A 154 29.48 -13.51 23.58
CA ALA A 154 29.20 -14.85 23.08
C ALA A 154 28.29 -14.75 21.87
N PRO A 155 28.57 -15.47 20.77
CA PRO A 155 27.69 -15.49 19.60
C PRO A 155 26.29 -15.99 19.96
N TYR A 156 25.25 -15.35 19.36
CA TYR A 156 23.87 -15.79 19.54
C TYR A 156 23.38 -16.54 18.30
N THR A 157 22.97 -17.79 18.46
CA THR A 157 22.43 -18.60 17.36
C THR A 157 20.96 -18.24 17.10
N ILE A 158 20.64 -17.89 15.88
CA ILE A 158 19.28 -17.57 15.43
C ILE A 158 18.50 -18.89 15.25
N ASP A 159 17.43 -19.07 16.02
CA ASP A 159 16.47 -20.18 15.87
C ASP A 159 15.07 -19.63 15.57
N THR A 160 14.72 -19.61 14.29
CA THR A 160 13.42 -19.08 13.81
C THR A 160 12.22 -19.94 14.20
N LYS A 161 12.43 -21.12 14.82
CA LYS A 161 11.34 -21.93 15.37
C LYS A 161 11.06 -21.58 16.84
N ALA A 162 12.06 -21.04 17.53
CA ALA A 162 11.95 -20.69 18.95
C ALA A 162 11.43 -19.26 19.17
N ILE A 163 11.63 -18.35 18.19
CA ILE A 163 11.27 -16.93 18.30
C ILE A 163 10.47 -16.44 17.10
N GLY A 164 9.54 -15.52 17.33
CA GLY A 164 8.75 -14.85 16.32
C GLY A 164 9.46 -13.64 15.68
N GLY A 165 10.57 -13.18 16.27
CA GLY A 165 11.32 -12.03 15.79
C GLY A 165 12.51 -11.69 16.67
N LEU A 166 13.30 -10.69 16.25
CA LEU A 166 14.33 -10.04 17.06
C LEU A 166 14.09 -8.55 17.13
N LEU A 167 14.24 -7.99 18.32
CA LEU A 167 14.29 -6.57 18.57
C LEU A 167 15.75 -6.13 18.57
N LEU A 168 16.15 -5.27 17.63
CA LEU A 168 17.46 -4.64 17.58
C LEU A 168 17.30 -3.18 17.97
N GLY A 169 17.91 -2.77 19.08
CA GLY A 169 17.67 -1.44 19.62
C GLY A 169 18.79 -0.85 20.45
N PHE A 170 18.62 0.39 20.82
CA PHE A 170 19.52 1.10 21.72
C PHE A 170 18.78 2.13 22.56
N SER A 171 19.37 2.50 23.71
CA SER A 171 18.89 3.62 24.52
C SER A 171 19.71 4.86 24.24
N TYR A 172 19.10 6.02 24.41
CA TYR A 172 19.79 7.31 24.37
C TYR A 172 19.03 8.34 25.23
N LYS A 173 19.71 9.47 25.53
CA LYS A 173 19.08 10.57 26.23
C LYS A 173 18.46 11.53 25.22
N GLN A 174 17.13 11.54 25.13
CA GLN A 174 16.39 12.49 24.30
C GLN A 174 16.37 13.86 24.98
N LEU A 175 16.79 14.89 24.26
CA LEU A 175 16.77 16.27 24.71
C LEU A 175 15.46 16.96 24.31
N ASN A 176 15.07 17.99 25.09
CA ASN A 176 13.87 18.79 24.85
C ASN A 176 14.18 19.99 23.93
N THR A 177 13.28 20.32 23.00
CA THR A 177 13.37 21.51 22.14
C THR A 177 13.04 22.84 22.84
N ASN A 178 12.59 22.85 24.08
CA ASN A 178 12.10 24.04 24.78
C ASN A 178 13.19 25.09 25.16
N HIS A 179 14.30 25.12 24.41
CA HIS A 179 15.32 26.16 24.57
C HIS A 179 15.18 27.27 23.50
N GLY A 180 14.07 28.03 23.59
CA GLY A 180 13.89 29.24 22.77
C GLY A 180 13.55 28.96 21.31
N GLN A 181 13.51 30.00 20.48
CA GLN A 181 13.05 29.99 19.07
C GLN A 181 13.93 29.22 18.09
N TYR A 182 14.92 28.48 18.54
CA TYR A 182 15.83 27.71 17.67
C TYR A 182 15.77 26.25 18.04
N TYR A 183 15.45 25.42 17.05
CA TYR A 183 15.56 23.96 17.17
C TYR A 183 17.04 23.59 17.35
N ASN A 184 17.33 22.91 18.45
CA ASN A 184 18.67 22.39 18.67
C ASN A 184 18.80 21.05 17.93
N ASP A 185 19.73 20.96 16.97
CA ASP A 185 19.98 19.75 16.20
C ASP A 185 20.28 18.53 17.09
N GLU A 186 20.85 18.72 18.27
CA GLU A 186 21.09 17.69 19.27
C GLU A 186 19.82 16.94 19.75
N CYS A 187 18.62 17.48 19.47
CA CYS A 187 17.34 16.81 19.75
C CYS A 187 16.99 15.72 18.74
N TYR A 188 17.76 15.56 17.65
CA TYR A 188 17.46 14.67 16.55
C TYR A 188 18.62 13.71 16.23
N PRO A 189 19.08 12.89 17.20
CA PRO A 189 20.27 12.05 17.01
C PRO A 189 20.01 10.80 16.16
N LEU A 190 18.75 10.41 15.91
CA LEU A 190 18.41 9.20 15.22
C LEU A 190 18.63 9.34 13.70
N SER A 191 19.28 8.36 13.10
CA SER A 191 19.32 8.19 11.66
C SER A 191 18.25 7.18 11.26
N ILE A 192 17.24 7.63 10.54
CA ILE A 192 16.13 6.79 10.08
C ILE A 192 15.94 6.91 8.58
N MET A 193 15.43 5.85 7.98
CA MET A 193 15.05 5.80 6.58
C MET A 193 13.57 5.41 6.48
N ALA A 194 12.77 6.23 5.80
CA ALA A 194 11.43 5.81 5.41
C ALA A 194 11.58 4.75 4.32
N THR A 195 10.99 3.59 4.52
CA THR A 195 10.98 2.49 3.55
C THR A 195 9.55 2.14 3.20
N GLY A 196 9.34 1.53 2.03
CA GLY A 196 8.07 0.88 1.68
C GLY A 196 7.87 -0.46 2.39
N GLU A 197 8.86 -0.90 3.20
CA GLU A 197 8.78 -2.13 3.97
C GLU A 197 8.20 -1.86 5.36
N GLU A 198 7.42 -2.80 5.88
CA GLU A 198 6.99 -2.78 7.27
C GLU A 198 8.20 -2.93 8.20
N CYS A 199 8.56 -1.84 8.85
CA CYS A 199 9.68 -1.77 9.79
C CYS A 199 9.22 -0.91 10.98
N PRO A 200 8.44 -1.47 11.92
CA PRO A 200 7.92 -0.70 13.04
C PRO A 200 9.05 -0.18 13.92
N ILE A 201 8.98 1.09 14.28
CA ILE A 201 9.81 1.68 15.33
C ILE A 201 9.08 1.55 16.65
N LEU A 202 9.66 0.81 17.57
CA LEU A 202 9.20 0.70 18.93
C LEU A 202 9.98 1.65 19.83
N VAL A 203 9.28 2.32 20.72
CA VAL A 203 9.87 3.23 21.70
C VAL A 203 9.38 2.87 23.10
N SER A 204 10.30 2.84 24.07
CA SER A 204 10.02 2.68 25.49
C SER A 204 10.69 3.84 26.26
N GLY A 205 10.18 4.19 27.41
CA GLY A 205 10.63 5.35 28.19
C GLY A 205 9.74 6.59 28.04
N ILE A 206 8.69 6.52 27.25
CA ILE A 206 7.73 7.60 27.02
C ILE A 206 7.07 7.97 28.36
N ASN A 207 7.23 9.23 28.74
CA ASN A 207 6.73 9.74 30.05
C ASN A 207 7.18 8.88 31.24
N GLY A 208 8.34 8.22 31.15
CA GLY A 208 8.88 7.34 32.18
C GLY A 208 8.24 5.95 32.25
N SER A 209 7.44 5.57 31.26
CA SER A 209 6.86 4.22 31.15
C SER A 209 7.85 3.26 30.49
N ASP A 210 8.04 2.07 31.09
CA ASP A 210 8.85 1.00 30.48
C ASP A 210 8.09 0.21 29.39
N ALA A 211 6.82 0.51 29.14
CA ALA A 211 6.05 -0.14 28.08
C ALA A 211 6.60 0.23 26.70
N TRP A 212 6.61 -0.74 25.79
CA TRP A 212 6.92 -0.49 24.39
C TRP A 212 5.70 0.06 23.67
N GLU A 213 5.92 1.08 22.86
CA GLU A 213 4.88 1.75 22.08
C GLU A 213 5.30 1.80 20.61
N ASP A 214 4.35 1.59 19.70
CA ASP A 214 4.58 1.58 18.24
C ASP A 214 4.42 3.02 17.70
N PHE A 215 5.45 3.56 17.08
CA PHE A 215 5.49 4.89 16.46
C PHE A 215 5.41 4.86 14.93
N GLY A 216 4.93 3.78 14.36
CA GLY A 216 4.75 3.63 12.92
C GLY A 216 5.97 3.02 12.22
N THR A 217 6.02 3.18 10.89
CA THR A 217 6.98 2.49 10.04
C THR A 217 8.11 3.42 9.61
N ALA A 218 9.31 3.16 10.12
CA ALA A 218 10.56 3.71 9.59
C ALA A 218 11.73 2.85 10.08
N CYS A 219 12.75 2.68 9.27
CA CYS A 219 13.91 1.88 9.65
C CYS A 219 14.92 2.72 10.41
N LEU A 220 15.19 2.34 11.65
CA LEU A 220 16.39 2.78 12.36
C LEU A 220 17.63 2.20 11.69
N SER A 221 18.73 2.96 11.71
CA SER A 221 20.04 2.49 11.23
C SER A 221 20.68 1.52 12.25
N VAL A 222 20.03 0.37 12.44
CA VAL A 222 20.46 -0.69 13.38
C VAL A 222 20.62 -1.99 12.61
N GLN A 223 21.78 -2.66 12.79
CA GLN A 223 22.13 -3.91 12.12
C GLN A 223 22.83 -4.87 13.08
N ALA A 224 22.66 -6.17 12.84
CA ALA A 224 23.51 -7.21 13.40
C ALA A 224 24.45 -7.74 12.30
N VAL A 225 25.70 -8.07 12.65
CA VAL A 225 26.59 -8.85 11.81
C VAL A 225 26.37 -10.31 12.15
N VAL A 226 26.03 -11.08 11.14
CA VAL A 226 25.70 -12.50 11.25
C VAL A 226 26.78 -13.31 10.54
N GLU A 227 27.30 -14.33 11.24
CA GLU A 227 28.32 -15.25 10.75
C GLU A 227 27.72 -16.62 10.47
N GLY A 228 28.09 -17.24 9.35
CA GLY A 228 27.57 -18.53 8.96
C GLY A 228 28.01 -18.97 7.57
N SER A 229 27.44 -20.08 7.12
CA SER A 229 27.66 -20.57 5.76
C SER A 229 26.58 -20.03 4.84
N PHE A 230 26.93 -19.08 3.98
CA PHE A 230 26.00 -18.47 3.03
C PHE A 230 26.37 -18.82 1.59
N ALA A 231 25.37 -19.10 0.77
CA ALA A 231 25.53 -19.25 -0.67
C ALA A 231 26.17 -18.00 -1.31
N THR A 232 26.85 -18.17 -2.43
CA THR A 232 27.45 -17.04 -3.15
C THR A 232 26.48 -16.46 -4.17
N ASN A 233 25.89 -17.32 -5.02
CA ASN A 233 24.96 -16.93 -6.09
C ASN A 233 23.62 -17.61 -5.87
N ALA A 234 22.74 -16.98 -5.11
CA ALA A 234 21.44 -17.58 -4.77
C ALA A 234 20.32 -16.55 -4.84
N ALA A 235 19.20 -16.92 -5.45
CA ALA A 235 18.00 -16.12 -5.48
C ALA A 235 16.76 -16.99 -5.36
N GLN A 236 15.82 -16.54 -4.56
CA GLN A 236 14.54 -17.17 -4.34
C GLN A 236 13.41 -16.31 -4.91
N PRO A 237 12.65 -16.78 -5.90
CA PRO A 237 11.44 -16.11 -6.38
C PRO A 237 10.27 -16.38 -5.42
N SER A 238 9.31 -15.44 -5.37
CA SER A 238 8.02 -15.61 -4.68
C SER A 238 6.94 -16.03 -5.67
N ASP A 239 5.93 -16.77 -5.19
CA ASP A 239 4.73 -17.07 -5.97
C ASP A 239 4.07 -15.79 -6.46
N TYR A 240 3.53 -15.82 -7.68
CA TYR A 240 3.08 -14.62 -8.39
C TYR A 240 1.56 -14.57 -8.64
N GLY A 241 0.80 -15.41 -7.95
CA GLY A 241 -0.67 -15.36 -7.94
C GLY A 241 -1.33 -15.63 -9.30
N ASN A 242 -2.43 -14.91 -9.54
CA ASN A 242 -3.28 -15.10 -10.72
C ASN A 242 -2.86 -14.17 -11.87
N VAL A 243 -2.66 -14.73 -13.05
CA VAL A 243 -2.25 -14.00 -14.27
C VAL A 243 -3.24 -14.25 -15.40
N LEU A 244 -3.72 -13.18 -16.03
CA LEU A 244 -4.61 -13.25 -17.18
C LEU A 244 -3.87 -12.77 -18.44
N ILE A 245 -3.83 -13.61 -19.48
CA ILE A 245 -3.14 -13.29 -20.73
C ILE A 245 -4.15 -13.42 -21.89
N PRO A 246 -4.39 -12.35 -22.66
CA PRO A 246 -5.18 -12.46 -23.87
C PRO A 246 -4.56 -13.49 -24.85
N LEU A 247 -5.40 -14.34 -25.43
CA LEU A 247 -4.95 -15.43 -26.31
C LEU A 247 -4.08 -14.89 -27.48
N GLY A 248 -2.94 -15.52 -27.71
CA GLY A 248 -1.96 -15.09 -28.72
C GLY A 248 -1.12 -13.87 -28.34
N LYS A 249 -1.21 -13.38 -27.08
CA LYS A 249 -0.44 -12.25 -26.57
C LYS A 249 0.58 -12.68 -25.52
N SER A 250 1.40 -11.73 -25.10
CA SER A 250 2.29 -11.83 -23.94
C SER A 250 2.04 -10.62 -23.06
N ILE A 251 2.27 -10.79 -21.77
CA ILE A 251 2.23 -9.70 -20.79
C ILE A 251 3.52 -9.67 -19.97
N SER A 252 3.81 -8.53 -19.41
CA SER A 252 4.84 -8.36 -18.38
C SER A 252 4.22 -8.65 -17.01
N GLN A 253 4.87 -9.51 -16.22
CA GLN A 253 4.46 -9.87 -14.87
C GLN A 253 5.59 -9.58 -13.91
N ASP A 254 5.30 -8.85 -12.86
CA ASP A 254 6.23 -8.56 -11.79
C ASP A 254 6.34 -9.75 -10.83
N ILE A 255 7.57 -10.09 -10.51
CA ILE A 255 7.93 -11.20 -9.61
C ILE A 255 8.83 -10.66 -8.52
N GLN A 256 8.51 -10.94 -7.27
CA GLN A 256 9.40 -10.67 -6.15
C GLN A 256 10.57 -11.65 -6.17
N LEU A 257 11.79 -11.13 -6.11
CA LEU A 257 13.03 -11.90 -6.09
C LEU A 257 13.85 -11.52 -4.86
N ARG A 258 14.11 -12.48 -3.99
CA ARG A 258 14.93 -12.31 -2.79
C ARG A 258 16.35 -12.75 -3.07
N ASN A 259 17.34 -11.89 -2.78
CA ASN A 259 18.75 -12.27 -2.84
C ASN A 259 19.12 -13.13 -1.63
N MET A 260 19.41 -14.40 -1.86
CA MET A 260 19.83 -15.38 -0.86
C MET A 260 21.35 -15.64 -0.92
N GLY A 261 22.07 -14.91 -1.79
CA GLY A 261 23.51 -15.01 -1.99
C GLY A 261 24.28 -13.81 -1.42
N LYS A 262 25.55 -14.00 -1.11
CA LYS A 262 26.46 -12.91 -0.70
C LYS A 262 26.79 -11.97 -1.85
N ASP A 263 26.81 -12.49 -3.08
CA ASP A 263 26.98 -11.68 -4.27
C ASP A 263 25.63 -11.06 -4.66
N GLY A 264 25.65 -9.79 -5.03
CA GLY A 264 24.45 -9.13 -5.54
C GLY A 264 24.01 -9.71 -6.88
N ILE A 265 22.68 -9.70 -7.13
CA ILE A 265 22.11 -10.19 -8.37
C ILE A 265 22.19 -9.10 -9.43
N LYS A 266 22.90 -9.36 -10.53
CA LYS A 266 23.03 -8.47 -11.71
C LYS A 266 22.22 -8.96 -12.89
N ASN A 267 22.09 -10.26 -13.01
CA ASN A 267 21.31 -10.94 -14.05
C ASN A 267 20.85 -12.31 -13.58
N ILE A 268 19.77 -12.81 -14.21
CA ILE A 268 19.20 -14.12 -13.96
C ILE A 268 19.01 -14.87 -15.27
N ASN A 269 19.11 -16.20 -15.22
CA ASN A 269 18.49 -17.08 -16.21
C ASN A 269 17.31 -17.78 -15.56
N TYR A 270 16.25 -17.98 -16.34
CA TYR A 270 15.04 -18.59 -15.83
C TYR A 270 14.31 -19.40 -16.91
N THR A 271 13.48 -20.34 -16.48
CA THR A 271 12.53 -21.08 -17.33
C THR A 271 11.12 -20.93 -16.76
N ILE A 272 10.12 -21.02 -17.62
CA ILE A 272 8.71 -21.11 -17.24
C ILE A 272 8.18 -22.45 -17.77
N SER A 273 7.75 -23.33 -16.86
CA SER A 273 7.19 -24.65 -17.19
C SER A 273 5.68 -24.62 -17.10
N ALA A 274 5.02 -25.34 -18.00
CA ALA A 274 3.57 -25.53 -18.01
C ALA A 274 3.25 -27.00 -18.32
N ASN A 275 2.28 -27.59 -17.64
CA ASN A 275 1.83 -28.97 -17.88
C ASN A 275 2.96 -30.03 -17.88
N GLY A 276 4.00 -29.80 -17.06
CA GLY A 276 5.17 -30.69 -16.97
C GLY A 276 6.23 -30.47 -18.07
N GLU A 277 5.98 -29.60 -19.05
CA GLU A 277 6.96 -29.22 -20.06
C GLU A 277 7.73 -27.97 -19.65
N THR A 278 9.07 -28.05 -19.69
CA THR A 278 9.94 -26.92 -19.37
C THR A 278 10.15 -26.07 -20.61
N GLY A 279 9.85 -24.77 -20.49
CA GLY A 279 10.08 -23.80 -21.54
C GLY A 279 11.57 -23.53 -21.78
N LYS A 280 11.87 -22.81 -22.85
CA LYS A 280 13.24 -22.41 -23.20
C LYS A 280 13.81 -21.51 -22.08
N GLU A 281 15.11 -21.73 -21.74
CA GLU A 281 15.82 -20.85 -20.81
C GLU A 281 15.93 -19.44 -21.39
N GLN A 282 15.55 -18.45 -20.59
CA GLN A 282 15.56 -17.02 -20.88
C GLN A 282 16.60 -16.32 -20.02
N TYR A 283 17.05 -15.15 -20.45
CA TYR A 283 18.02 -14.30 -19.76
C TYR A 283 17.44 -12.93 -19.48
N LEU A 284 17.61 -12.42 -18.27
CA LEU A 284 17.25 -11.07 -17.89
C LEU A 284 18.43 -10.38 -17.19
N LYS A 285 18.85 -9.23 -17.71
CA LYS A 285 19.75 -8.30 -17.02
C LYS A 285 18.89 -7.35 -16.19
N LEU A 286 19.18 -7.25 -14.89
CA LEU A 286 18.48 -6.33 -14.00
C LEU A 286 18.90 -4.89 -14.31
N SER A 287 17.94 -3.97 -14.36
CA SER A 287 18.20 -2.53 -14.51
C SER A 287 18.93 -1.97 -13.29
N THR A 288 18.53 -2.43 -12.10
CA THR A 288 19.18 -2.13 -10.83
C THR A 288 19.61 -3.44 -10.16
N PRO A 289 20.91 -3.65 -9.90
CA PRO A 289 21.36 -4.84 -9.19
C PRO A 289 20.79 -4.90 -7.77
N VAL A 290 20.45 -6.10 -7.30
CA VAL A 290 20.07 -6.36 -5.90
C VAL A 290 21.35 -6.66 -5.13
N THR A 291 21.84 -5.71 -4.34
CA THR A 291 23.19 -5.79 -3.77
C THR A 291 23.26 -6.49 -2.43
N ASP A 292 22.26 -6.33 -1.59
CA ASP A 292 22.34 -6.78 -0.20
C ASP A 292 21.75 -8.19 -0.02
N PHE A 293 22.35 -8.94 0.88
CA PHE A 293 21.83 -10.26 1.29
C PHE A 293 20.43 -10.10 1.89
N ASN A 294 19.54 -11.00 1.54
CA ASN A 294 18.13 -11.02 1.94
C ASN A 294 17.29 -9.83 1.44
N ALA A 295 17.85 -8.95 0.62
CA ALA A 295 17.08 -7.89 -0.02
C ALA A 295 16.08 -8.46 -1.04
N ILE A 296 14.89 -7.86 -1.09
CA ILE A 296 13.84 -8.19 -2.05
C ILE A 296 13.84 -7.11 -3.12
N SER A 297 13.70 -7.53 -4.37
CA SER A 297 13.52 -6.64 -5.51
C SER A 297 12.47 -7.20 -6.45
N THR A 298 11.75 -6.32 -7.12
CA THR A 298 10.83 -6.71 -8.17
C THR A 298 11.57 -6.85 -9.50
N VAL A 299 11.37 -7.98 -10.19
CA VAL A 299 11.84 -8.22 -11.55
C VAL A 299 10.65 -8.47 -12.47
N THR A 300 10.65 -7.82 -13.62
CA THR A 300 9.57 -7.96 -14.59
C THR A 300 9.92 -9.03 -15.63
N LEU A 301 9.11 -10.09 -15.69
CA LEU A 301 9.30 -11.22 -16.62
C LEU A 301 8.18 -11.26 -17.66
N ASN A 302 8.49 -11.79 -18.84
CA ASN A 302 7.52 -11.96 -19.93
C ASN A 302 6.84 -13.33 -19.85
N PHE A 303 5.50 -13.31 -19.84
CA PHE A 303 4.65 -14.50 -19.89
C PHE A 303 3.84 -14.49 -21.19
N ALA A 304 3.97 -15.54 -22.00
CA ALA A 304 3.16 -15.71 -23.21
C ALA A 304 1.88 -16.50 -22.89
N SER A 305 0.81 -16.29 -23.66
CA SER A 305 -0.40 -17.11 -23.56
C SER A 305 -0.11 -18.58 -23.91
N ALA A 306 -0.96 -19.49 -23.45
CA ALA A 306 -1.05 -20.83 -24.03
C ALA A 306 -1.53 -20.79 -25.48
N ALA A 307 -1.39 -21.92 -26.20
CA ALA A 307 -1.89 -22.03 -27.57
C ALA A 307 -3.43 -22.12 -27.66
N LYS A 308 -4.08 -22.46 -26.54
CA LYS A 308 -5.54 -22.61 -26.41
C LYS A 308 -6.03 -21.90 -25.16
N GLU A 309 -7.32 -21.59 -25.15
CA GLU A 309 -7.98 -21.08 -23.94
C GLU A 309 -7.93 -22.09 -22.81
N GLY A 310 -7.83 -21.59 -21.60
CA GLY A 310 -7.84 -22.36 -20.36
C GLY A 310 -6.90 -21.80 -19.31
N THR A 311 -7.02 -22.36 -18.11
CA THR A 311 -6.16 -22.03 -16.96
C THR A 311 -5.17 -23.18 -16.74
N GLU A 312 -3.92 -22.83 -16.53
CA GLU A 312 -2.85 -23.78 -16.22
C GLU A 312 -1.96 -23.25 -15.09
N GLN A 313 -1.43 -24.14 -14.28
CA GLN A 313 -0.39 -23.79 -13.33
C GLN A 313 0.93 -23.65 -14.10
N ARG A 314 1.63 -22.55 -13.87
CA ARG A 314 2.98 -22.33 -14.39
C ARG A 314 3.99 -22.24 -13.28
N ILE A 315 5.15 -22.84 -13.49
CA ILE A 315 6.26 -22.85 -12.56
C ILE A 315 7.40 -22.06 -13.18
N LEU A 316 7.74 -20.95 -12.54
CA LEU A 316 8.95 -20.19 -12.79
C LEU A 316 10.11 -20.88 -12.05
N THR A 317 11.24 -21.12 -12.72
CA THR A 317 12.47 -21.61 -12.10
C THR A 317 13.61 -20.65 -12.41
N ILE A 318 14.25 -20.11 -11.41
CA ILE A 318 15.50 -19.31 -11.55
C ILE A 318 16.67 -20.29 -11.60
N THR A 319 17.23 -20.48 -12.79
CA THR A 319 18.25 -21.51 -13.05
C THR A 319 19.66 -21.02 -12.76
N LYS A 320 19.96 -19.73 -13.06
CA LYS A 320 21.29 -19.15 -12.86
C LYS A 320 21.20 -17.73 -12.31
N ILE A 321 22.20 -17.38 -11.51
CA ILE A 321 22.47 -16.05 -10.99
C ILE A 321 23.88 -15.64 -11.45
N ASN A 322 24.01 -14.48 -12.10
CA ASN A 322 25.28 -13.98 -12.63
C ASN A 322 26.01 -14.99 -13.53
N GLY A 323 25.26 -15.80 -14.28
CA GLY A 323 25.78 -16.85 -15.17
C GLY A 323 26.22 -18.14 -14.47
N LYS A 324 26.07 -18.26 -13.14
CA LYS A 324 26.37 -19.46 -12.33
C LYS A 324 25.08 -20.14 -11.88
N PRO A 325 25.05 -21.47 -11.62
CA PRO A 325 23.87 -22.15 -11.10
C PRO A 325 23.31 -21.43 -9.86
N ASN A 326 21.99 -21.39 -9.75
CA ASN A 326 21.33 -20.84 -8.58
C ASN A 326 21.51 -21.80 -7.38
N GLU A 327 22.10 -21.32 -6.29
CA GLU A 327 22.39 -22.10 -5.08
C GLU A 327 21.27 -22.03 -4.03
N ALA A 328 20.16 -21.30 -4.30
CA ALA A 328 19.04 -21.17 -3.35
C ALA A 328 18.36 -22.53 -3.11
N ALA A 329 17.93 -22.77 -1.87
CA ALA A 329 17.17 -23.97 -1.51
C ALA A 329 15.81 -24.04 -2.20
N VAL A 330 15.18 -22.87 -2.42
CA VAL A 330 13.93 -22.73 -3.18
C VAL A 330 14.25 -21.88 -4.41
N GLN A 331 14.20 -22.52 -5.58
CA GLN A 331 14.51 -21.89 -6.86
C GLN A 331 13.27 -21.64 -7.73
N THR A 332 12.10 -22.08 -7.24
CA THR A 332 10.84 -22.07 -8.00
C THR A 332 9.79 -21.19 -7.35
N ALA A 333 8.97 -20.60 -8.18
CA ALA A 333 7.72 -19.94 -7.83
C ALA A 333 6.61 -20.39 -8.79
N GLN A 334 5.36 -20.24 -8.37
CA GLN A 334 4.23 -20.72 -9.17
C GLN A 334 3.07 -19.70 -9.15
N GLY A 335 2.20 -19.83 -10.14
CA GLY A 335 0.97 -19.09 -10.24
C GLY A 335 0.01 -19.74 -11.26
N LEU A 336 -1.26 -19.36 -11.17
CA LEU A 336 -2.26 -19.75 -12.17
C LEU A 336 -2.23 -18.76 -13.33
N VAL A 337 -2.12 -19.26 -14.55
CA VAL A 337 -2.14 -18.46 -15.76
C VAL A 337 -3.33 -18.87 -16.61
N ALA A 338 -4.25 -17.95 -16.84
CA ALA A 338 -5.37 -18.12 -17.76
C ALA A 338 -5.05 -17.46 -19.10
N SER A 339 -5.23 -18.21 -20.19
CA SER A 339 -5.21 -17.70 -21.54
C SER A 339 -6.64 -17.66 -22.07
N THR A 340 -7.13 -16.49 -22.49
CA THR A 340 -8.54 -16.33 -22.88
C THR A 340 -8.73 -15.30 -23.98
N SER A 341 -9.73 -15.50 -24.83
CA SER A 341 -10.25 -14.48 -25.75
C SER A 341 -11.36 -13.63 -25.11
N THR A 342 -11.84 -14.01 -23.91
CA THR A 342 -12.89 -13.29 -23.20
C THR A 342 -12.34 -11.97 -22.67
N THR A 343 -13.05 -10.87 -22.95
CA THR A 343 -12.75 -9.55 -22.41
C THR A 343 -13.69 -9.26 -21.24
N VAL A 344 -13.14 -9.05 -20.08
CA VAL A 344 -13.87 -8.60 -18.90
C VAL A 344 -13.94 -7.06 -18.91
N PRO A 345 -15.12 -6.46 -18.68
CA PRO A 345 -15.23 -5.01 -18.54
C PRO A 345 -14.34 -4.49 -17.39
N ARG A 346 -13.45 -3.56 -17.72
CA ARG A 346 -12.49 -3.00 -16.77
C ARG A 346 -12.98 -1.67 -16.23
N ARG A 347 -13.04 -1.56 -14.91
CA ARG A 347 -13.24 -0.31 -14.18
C ARG A 347 -12.04 -0.06 -13.28
N VAL A 348 -11.66 1.19 -13.11
CA VAL A 348 -10.51 1.60 -12.31
C VAL A 348 -11.00 2.43 -11.14
N THR A 349 -10.56 2.07 -9.95
CA THR A 349 -10.89 2.79 -8.72
C THR A 349 -9.77 3.77 -8.37
N VAL A 350 -10.18 4.97 -7.98
CA VAL A 350 -9.28 6.00 -7.44
C VAL A 350 -9.74 6.31 -6.01
N GLU A 351 -8.91 5.96 -5.05
CA GLU A 351 -9.11 6.25 -3.63
C GLU A 351 -8.34 7.52 -3.28
N GLU A 352 -9.06 8.62 -3.04
CA GLU A 352 -8.48 9.92 -2.70
C GLU A 352 -8.35 10.09 -1.19
N PHE A 353 -7.15 10.44 -0.70
CA PHE A 353 -6.92 10.90 0.67
C PHE A 353 -7.12 12.40 0.77
N THR A 354 -8.13 12.82 1.54
CA THR A 354 -8.61 14.20 1.59
C THR A 354 -9.13 14.59 2.97
N GLY A 355 -9.56 15.83 3.13
CA GLY A 355 -10.26 16.32 4.32
C GLY A 355 -10.49 17.83 4.29
N THR A 356 -11.52 18.27 5.00
CA THR A 356 -11.95 19.68 5.01
C THR A 356 -10.90 20.63 5.57
N GLY A 357 -10.02 20.16 6.48
CA GLY A 357 -8.91 20.94 7.03
C GLY A 357 -7.70 21.08 6.11
N CYS A 358 -7.65 20.33 5.02
CA CYS A 358 -6.53 20.34 4.07
C CYS A 358 -6.65 21.51 3.07
N GLY A 359 -5.80 22.51 3.20
CA GLY A 359 -5.85 23.70 2.33
C GLY A 359 -5.49 23.46 0.86
N TRP A 360 -4.78 22.36 0.54
CA TRP A 360 -4.43 21.95 -0.82
C TRP A 360 -5.45 21.00 -1.46
N CYS A 361 -6.38 20.43 -0.67
CA CYS A 361 -7.37 19.46 -1.15
C CYS A 361 -8.46 20.00 -2.09
N PRO A 362 -8.71 21.33 -2.21
CA PRO A 362 -9.61 21.82 -3.26
C PRO A 362 -9.25 21.36 -4.68
N ARG A 363 -7.94 21.19 -4.99
CA ARG A 363 -7.55 20.65 -6.30
C ARG A 363 -7.88 19.16 -6.45
N GLY A 364 -7.86 18.42 -5.36
CA GLY A 364 -8.25 17.01 -5.36
C GLY A 364 -9.72 16.85 -5.74
N LEU A 365 -10.62 17.66 -5.16
CA LEU A 365 -12.04 17.68 -5.53
C LEU A 365 -12.22 17.94 -7.04
N VAL A 366 -11.45 18.89 -7.60
CA VAL A 366 -11.48 19.18 -9.05
C VAL A 366 -10.90 18.03 -9.86
N GLY A 367 -9.79 17.43 -9.40
CA GLY A 367 -9.14 16.29 -10.05
C GLY A 367 -10.07 15.07 -10.15
N MET A 368 -10.76 14.71 -9.07
CA MET A 368 -11.72 13.60 -9.06
C MET A 368 -12.88 13.85 -10.02
N GLU A 369 -13.38 15.09 -10.10
CA GLU A 369 -14.43 15.45 -11.05
C GLU A 369 -13.91 15.39 -12.51
N ASN A 370 -12.69 15.85 -12.78
CA ASN A 370 -12.06 15.72 -14.09
C ASN A 370 -11.91 14.27 -14.53
N LEU A 371 -11.51 13.36 -13.62
CA LEU A 371 -11.44 11.93 -13.87
C LEU A 371 -12.81 11.34 -14.21
N ARG A 372 -13.85 11.73 -13.46
CA ARG A 372 -15.23 11.31 -13.72
C ARG A 372 -15.69 11.73 -15.12
N GLN A 373 -15.41 12.98 -15.52
CA GLN A 373 -15.79 13.50 -16.84
C GLN A 373 -15.01 12.81 -17.96
N GLN A 374 -13.73 12.51 -17.74
CA GLN A 374 -12.87 11.92 -18.76
C GLN A 374 -13.16 10.44 -18.99
N PHE A 375 -13.36 9.66 -17.94
CA PHE A 375 -13.44 8.20 -18.02
C PHE A 375 -14.86 7.63 -17.87
N GLY A 376 -15.83 8.44 -17.40
CA GLY A 376 -17.23 8.04 -17.27
C GLY A 376 -17.41 6.79 -16.40
N ASP A 377 -18.20 5.83 -16.86
CA ASP A 377 -18.54 4.59 -16.13
C ASP A 377 -17.34 3.66 -15.86
N ARG A 378 -16.18 3.94 -16.46
CA ARG A 378 -14.95 3.19 -16.21
C ARG A 378 -14.14 3.72 -15.03
N PHE A 379 -14.51 4.87 -14.48
CA PHE A 379 -13.92 5.46 -13.29
C PHE A 379 -14.84 5.26 -12.09
N ILE A 380 -14.27 4.86 -10.95
CA ILE A 380 -14.95 4.79 -9.66
C ILE A 380 -14.13 5.60 -8.66
N GLY A 381 -14.72 6.67 -8.14
CA GLY A 381 -14.10 7.52 -7.11
C GLY A 381 -14.50 7.08 -5.71
N ILE A 382 -13.57 7.17 -4.77
CA ILE A 382 -13.78 7.03 -3.33
C ILE A 382 -12.96 8.11 -2.62
N ALA A 383 -13.62 9.06 -1.95
CA ALA A 383 -12.97 10.12 -1.20
C ALA A 383 -12.90 9.74 0.30
N LEU A 384 -11.68 9.55 0.80
CA LEU A 384 -11.40 9.17 2.18
C LEU A 384 -11.08 10.41 3.00
N HIS A 385 -12.06 10.91 3.74
CA HIS A 385 -11.89 12.04 4.65
C HIS A 385 -11.17 11.59 5.93
N GLN A 386 -9.84 11.46 5.86
CA GLN A 386 -8.99 10.98 6.96
C GLN A 386 -7.91 11.99 7.38
N TYR A 387 -7.79 13.15 6.67
CA TYR A 387 -6.75 14.13 6.94
C TYR A 387 -6.87 14.78 8.33
N ASN A 388 -8.09 15.10 8.77
CA ASN A 388 -8.36 15.71 10.09
C ASN A 388 -9.55 15.04 10.79
N GLY A 389 -9.39 14.72 12.07
CA GLY A 389 -10.37 13.95 12.84
C GLY A 389 -11.67 14.70 13.16
N ASP A 390 -11.71 16.03 13.02
CA ASP A 390 -12.89 16.89 13.17
C ASP A 390 -13.67 17.09 11.86
N ASP A 391 -13.25 16.44 10.77
CA ASP A 391 -13.97 16.45 9.51
C ASP A 391 -15.37 15.84 9.68
N PRO A 392 -16.46 16.53 9.24
CA PRO A 392 -17.82 15.98 9.33
C PRO A 392 -17.99 14.62 8.67
N MET A 393 -17.22 14.37 7.60
CA MET A 393 -17.23 13.15 6.81
C MET A 393 -16.13 12.15 7.21
N TYR A 394 -15.42 12.42 8.31
CA TYR A 394 -14.30 11.59 8.74
C TYR A 394 -14.68 10.10 8.84
N ILE A 395 -13.91 9.26 8.14
CA ILE A 395 -13.91 7.81 8.26
C ILE A 395 -12.61 7.36 8.94
N SER A 396 -12.71 6.61 10.03
CA SER A 396 -11.55 6.12 10.77
C SER A 396 -10.76 5.11 9.93
N SER A 397 -9.43 5.11 10.05
CA SER A 397 -8.55 4.08 9.48
C SER A 397 -8.88 2.66 9.97
N ASN A 398 -9.56 2.52 11.11
CA ASN A 398 -10.06 1.22 11.58
C ASN A 398 -11.32 0.74 10.84
N ASN A 399 -11.96 1.61 10.07
CA ASN A 399 -13.18 1.33 9.31
C ASN A 399 -12.93 1.38 7.80
N TYR A 400 -11.69 1.30 7.39
CA TYR A 400 -11.25 1.21 6.00
C TYR A 400 -9.92 0.45 5.91
N ALA A 401 -9.53 0.02 4.69
CA ALA A 401 -8.22 -0.57 4.47
C ALA A 401 -7.10 0.40 4.90
N ALA A 402 -6.03 -0.11 5.48
CA ALA A 402 -4.84 0.69 5.76
C ALA A 402 -4.08 0.96 4.45
N LEU A 403 -4.14 2.19 3.97
CA LEU A 403 -3.57 2.58 2.68
C LEU A 403 -2.33 3.48 2.86
N PRO A 404 -1.28 3.33 2.02
CA PRO A 404 0.00 4.04 2.16
C PRO A 404 -0.04 5.43 1.51
N PHE A 405 -0.90 6.33 2.00
CA PHE A 405 -0.91 7.71 1.53
C PHE A 405 0.26 8.53 2.09
N HIS A 406 0.86 9.39 1.26
CA HIS A 406 2.03 10.21 1.60
C HIS A 406 1.71 11.70 1.82
N GLY A 407 0.46 12.05 1.96
CA GLY A 407 0.00 13.44 2.18
C GLY A 407 -1.39 13.67 1.59
N ALA A 408 -1.88 14.92 1.67
CA ALA A 408 -3.19 15.29 1.13
C ALA A 408 -3.09 16.57 0.28
N PRO A 409 -3.75 16.63 -0.90
CA PRO A 409 -4.45 15.52 -1.54
C PRO A 409 -3.47 14.52 -2.13
N SER A 410 -3.76 13.24 -2.01
CA SER A 410 -3.12 12.16 -2.76
C SER A 410 -4.16 11.12 -3.14
N ALA A 411 -3.84 10.25 -4.09
CA ALA A 411 -4.73 9.22 -4.56
C ALA A 411 -3.98 7.94 -4.90
N LEU A 412 -4.61 6.81 -4.64
CA LEU A 412 -4.18 5.49 -5.10
C LEU A 412 -5.06 5.05 -6.26
N VAL A 413 -4.45 4.73 -7.38
CA VAL A 413 -5.14 4.20 -8.56
C VAL A 413 -5.03 2.68 -8.54
N ASP A 414 -6.16 1.99 -8.31
CA ASP A 414 -6.24 0.54 -8.06
C ASP A 414 -5.22 0.04 -7.02
N ARG A 415 -4.80 0.89 -6.09
CA ARG A 415 -3.77 0.64 -5.07
C ARG A 415 -2.40 0.27 -5.65
N SER A 416 -2.14 0.59 -6.92
CA SER A 416 -0.87 0.28 -7.58
C SER A 416 0.22 1.33 -7.37
N GLY A 417 -0.13 2.52 -6.90
CA GLY A 417 0.82 3.60 -6.63
C GLY A 417 0.15 4.89 -6.20
N ASP A 418 0.87 5.68 -5.41
CA ASP A 418 0.43 6.99 -4.92
C ASP A 418 0.67 8.08 -5.97
N THR A 419 -0.32 8.93 -6.18
CA THR A 419 -0.28 10.03 -7.15
C THR A 419 -1.12 11.21 -6.68
N ASP A 420 -0.97 12.36 -7.33
CA ASP A 420 -1.87 13.50 -7.12
C ASP A 420 -3.14 13.33 -7.96
N PRO A 421 -4.36 13.45 -7.37
CA PRO A 421 -5.61 13.24 -8.08
C PRO A 421 -5.81 14.22 -9.26
N TYR A 422 -5.19 15.40 -9.20
CA TYR A 422 -5.29 16.40 -10.25
C TYR A 422 -4.18 16.28 -11.32
N TYR A 423 -2.92 16.06 -10.91
CA TYR A 423 -1.78 16.12 -11.82
C TYR A 423 -1.34 14.77 -12.41
N GLY A 424 -1.59 13.66 -11.73
CA GLY A 424 -1.02 12.37 -12.14
C GLY A 424 -2.02 11.25 -12.36
N ALA A 425 -3.16 11.29 -11.68
CA ALA A 425 -4.09 10.16 -11.65
C ALA A 425 -4.69 9.82 -13.03
N ALA A 426 -4.90 10.78 -13.93
CA ALA A 426 -5.46 10.51 -15.25
C ALA A 426 -4.61 9.53 -16.07
N ASN A 427 -3.29 9.73 -16.09
CA ASN A 427 -2.37 8.83 -16.80
C ASN A 427 -2.33 7.44 -16.16
N ALA A 428 -2.39 7.38 -14.84
CA ALA A 428 -2.44 6.12 -14.12
C ALA A 428 -3.74 5.36 -14.39
N VAL A 429 -4.89 6.05 -14.40
CA VAL A 429 -6.20 5.46 -14.78
C VAL A 429 -6.17 4.94 -16.21
N GLU A 430 -5.63 5.71 -17.16
CA GLU A 430 -5.52 5.26 -18.56
C GLU A 430 -4.65 4.01 -18.67
N TYR A 431 -3.52 3.97 -17.97
CA TYR A 431 -2.67 2.78 -17.91
C TYR A 431 -3.41 1.58 -17.31
N MET A 432 -4.06 1.74 -16.15
CA MET A 432 -4.77 0.65 -15.48
C MET A 432 -5.97 0.14 -16.29
N LEU A 433 -6.63 1.00 -17.07
CA LEU A 433 -7.67 0.59 -18.01
C LEU A 433 -7.15 -0.29 -19.16
N SER A 434 -5.85 -0.27 -19.44
CA SER A 434 -5.20 -1.15 -20.43
C SER A 434 -4.85 -2.54 -19.86
N VAL A 435 -4.82 -2.67 -18.52
CA VAL A 435 -4.54 -3.95 -17.84
C VAL A 435 -5.80 -4.81 -17.84
N PRO A 436 -5.75 -6.07 -18.30
CA PRO A 436 -6.92 -6.95 -18.32
C PRO A 436 -7.47 -7.21 -16.92
N ALA A 437 -8.79 -7.06 -16.75
CA ALA A 437 -9.44 -7.41 -15.49
C ALA A 437 -9.53 -8.93 -15.33
N LYS A 438 -9.16 -9.42 -14.15
CA LYS A 438 -9.16 -10.86 -13.83
C LYS A 438 -10.52 -11.37 -13.35
N VAL A 439 -11.42 -10.49 -12.98
CA VAL A 439 -12.76 -10.82 -12.44
C VAL A 439 -13.80 -9.95 -13.10
N ASP A 440 -14.85 -10.56 -13.62
CA ASP A 440 -16.09 -9.87 -13.98
C ASP A 440 -16.95 -9.79 -12.72
N VAL A 441 -17.27 -8.59 -12.29
CA VAL A 441 -17.95 -8.32 -11.02
C VAL A 441 -19.10 -7.34 -11.24
N ASP A 442 -20.28 -7.72 -10.74
CA ASP A 442 -21.45 -6.87 -10.67
C ASP A 442 -21.97 -6.82 -9.23
N VAL A 443 -22.63 -5.72 -8.88
CA VAL A 443 -23.20 -5.50 -7.55
C VAL A 443 -24.61 -4.96 -7.67
N VAL A 444 -25.50 -5.43 -6.80
CA VAL A 444 -26.84 -4.88 -6.56
C VAL A 444 -26.95 -4.51 -5.09
N ALA A 445 -27.69 -3.45 -4.78
CA ALA A 445 -27.85 -3.01 -3.40
C ALA A 445 -29.24 -2.41 -3.16
N GLU A 446 -29.76 -2.61 -1.95
CA GLU A 446 -31.08 -2.14 -1.53
C GLU A 446 -31.01 -1.56 -0.11
N TRP A 447 -31.79 -0.50 0.13
CA TRP A 447 -32.00 0.03 1.47
C TRP A 447 -32.75 -0.98 2.34
N ASN A 448 -32.39 -1.11 3.62
CA ASN A 448 -33.24 -1.79 4.57
C ASN A 448 -34.52 -0.97 4.87
N ALA A 449 -35.53 -1.58 5.51
CA ALA A 449 -36.82 -0.94 5.79
C ALA A 449 -36.70 0.38 6.58
N THR A 450 -35.67 0.54 7.40
CA THR A 450 -35.47 1.76 8.20
C THR A 450 -34.65 2.82 7.48
N GLY A 451 -34.00 2.49 6.37
CA GLY A 451 -33.06 3.36 5.65
C GLY A 451 -31.80 3.70 6.43
N THR A 452 -31.39 2.81 7.32
CA THR A 452 -30.20 2.98 8.16
C THR A 452 -29.05 2.06 7.77
N GLN A 453 -29.35 1.06 6.94
CA GLN A 453 -28.42 0.08 6.40
C GLN A 453 -28.70 -0.15 4.92
N VAL A 454 -27.68 -0.63 4.23
CA VAL A 454 -27.73 -1.05 2.83
C VAL A 454 -27.28 -2.51 2.76
N GLU A 455 -28.13 -3.34 2.16
CA GLU A 455 -27.80 -4.73 1.86
C GLU A 455 -27.27 -4.80 0.43
N ALA A 456 -26.06 -5.34 0.27
CA ALA A 456 -25.38 -5.46 -1.01
C ALA A 456 -25.13 -6.93 -1.35
N GLN A 457 -25.35 -7.29 -2.61
CA GLN A 457 -25.02 -8.61 -3.15
C GLN A 457 -24.15 -8.45 -4.39
N VAL A 458 -23.06 -9.20 -4.42
CA VAL A 458 -22.11 -9.28 -5.54
C VAL A 458 -22.34 -10.58 -6.29
N THR A 459 -22.19 -10.50 -7.60
CA THR A 459 -22.07 -11.65 -8.50
C THR A 459 -20.75 -11.54 -9.26
N ALA A 460 -19.94 -12.59 -9.22
CA ALA A 460 -18.62 -12.58 -9.85
C ALA A 460 -18.33 -13.86 -10.61
N THR A 461 -17.64 -13.72 -11.75
CA THR A 461 -17.02 -14.79 -12.51
C THR A 461 -15.57 -14.44 -12.82
N SER A 462 -14.74 -15.44 -13.11
CA SER A 462 -13.37 -15.21 -13.53
C SER A 462 -12.98 -16.11 -14.68
N PRO A 463 -12.33 -15.58 -15.72
CA PRO A 463 -11.74 -16.44 -16.75
C PRO A 463 -10.60 -17.34 -16.21
N ILE A 464 -10.13 -17.07 -14.98
CA ILE A 464 -9.12 -17.89 -14.28
C ILE A 464 -9.84 -18.90 -13.40
N GLU A 465 -10.04 -20.10 -13.90
CA GLU A 465 -10.77 -21.17 -13.19
C GLU A 465 -10.08 -21.55 -11.88
N GLY A 466 -10.88 -21.65 -10.81
CA GLY A 466 -10.40 -22.00 -9.46
C GLY A 466 -9.72 -20.84 -8.71
N SER A 467 -9.69 -19.64 -9.30
CA SER A 467 -9.09 -18.47 -8.65
C SER A 467 -9.88 -18.02 -7.41
N SER A 468 -9.18 -17.32 -6.53
CA SER A 468 -9.76 -16.70 -5.34
C SER A 468 -9.26 -15.28 -5.23
N PHE A 469 -10.13 -14.38 -4.74
CA PHE A 469 -9.85 -12.96 -4.57
C PHE A 469 -10.48 -12.47 -3.28
N ASP A 470 -9.86 -11.49 -2.65
CA ASP A 470 -10.50 -10.77 -1.57
C ASP A 470 -11.52 -9.77 -2.13
N ILE A 471 -12.50 -9.43 -1.32
CA ILE A 471 -13.57 -8.51 -1.68
C ILE A 471 -13.80 -7.50 -0.57
N GLU A 472 -14.00 -6.25 -0.94
CA GLU A 472 -14.32 -5.17 -0.02
C GLU A 472 -15.58 -4.44 -0.49
N TYR A 473 -16.41 -4.03 0.45
CA TYR A 473 -17.62 -3.24 0.19
C TYR A 473 -17.44 -1.85 0.79
N VAL A 474 -17.79 -0.84 0.02
CA VAL A 474 -17.73 0.57 0.45
C VAL A 474 -19.07 1.25 0.14
N LEU A 475 -19.67 1.87 1.14
CA LEU A 475 -20.83 2.74 0.95
C LEU A 475 -20.33 4.15 0.65
N VAL A 476 -20.75 4.71 -0.47
CA VAL A 476 -20.30 6.01 -0.98
C VAL A 476 -21.51 6.92 -1.21
N ALA A 477 -21.38 8.20 -0.97
CA ALA A 477 -22.40 9.18 -1.28
C ALA A 477 -21.84 10.36 -2.08
N ASP A 478 -22.66 10.82 -3.03
CA ASP A 478 -22.48 12.05 -3.78
C ASP A 478 -23.40 13.16 -3.25
N GLY A 479 -23.09 14.42 -3.57
CA GLY A 479 -23.93 15.56 -3.29
C GLY A 479 -23.96 16.01 -1.82
N LEU A 480 -23.05 15.55 -0.98
CA LEU A 480 -23.04 15.94 0.43
C LEU A 480 -22.71 17.42 0.58
N TYR A 481 -23.56 18.16 1.27
CA TYR A 481 -23.43 19.60 1.44
C TYR A 481 -23.93 20.09 2.79
N SER A 482 -23.18 21.02 3.37
CA SER A 482 -23.65 21.90 4.44
C SER A 482 -22.92 23.23 4.37
N SER A 483 -23.62 24.34 4.57
CA SER A 483 -22.98 25.66 4.63
C SER A 483 -22.02 25.78 5.82
N ALA A 484 -22.13 24.91 6.82
CA ALA A 484 -21.20 24.81 7.96
C ALA A 484 -19.93 24.05 7.64
N TRP A 485 -19.91 23.19 6.63
CA TRP A 485 -18.75 22.37 6.25
C TRP A 485 -17.81 23.17 5.37
N LYS A 486 -16.73 23.68 5.97
CA LYS A 486 -15.80 24.58 5.29
C LYS A 486 -14.55 23.84 4.90
N GLN A 487 -14.33 23.74 3.60
CA GLN A 487 -13.07 23.28 3.02
C GLN A 487 -12.04 24.40 3.08
N ALA A 488 -10.91 24.19 3.74
CA ALA A 488 -9.77 25.11 3.74
C ALA A 488 -9.24 25.31 2.31
N ASN A 489 -8.77 26.52 1.99
CA ASN A 489 -8.40 26.89 0.61
C ASN A 489 -7.11 27.71 0.57
N TYR A 490 -5.97 27.08 0.31
CA TYR A 490 -4.68 27.74 0.13
C TYR A 490 -4.49 28.35 -1.27
N TYR A 491 -5.41 28.11 -2.20
CA TYR A 491 -5.46 28.76 -3.52
C TYR A 491 -6.05 30.17 -3.47
N SER A 492 -6.55 30.61 -2.32
CA SER A 492 -7.13 31.92 -2.12
C SER A 492 -6.10 33.04 -2.25
N SER A 493 -6.52 34.19 -2.78
CA SER A 493 -5.73 35.42 -2.80
C SER A 493 -5.22 35.84 -1.41
N ALA A 494 -5.91 35.45 -0.33
CA ALA A 494 -5.50 35.71 1.04
C ALA A 494 -4.19 35.00 1.44
N TYR A 495 -3.84 33.90 0.76
CA TYR A 495 -2.60 33.15 0.98
C TYR A 495 -1.53 33.41 -0.07
N ALA A 496 -1.74 34.32 -1.01
CA ALA A 496 -0.83 34.60 -2.12
C ALA A 496 0.63 34.86 -1.69
N SER A 497 0.83 35.63 -0.62
CA SER A 497 2.17 35.93 -0.08
C SER A 497 2.85 34.72 0.57
N GLN A 498 2.08 33.76 1.09
CA GLN A 498 2.60 32.57 1.78
C GLN A 498 2.86 31.43 0.80
N THR A 499 2.01 31.28 -0.20
CA THR A 499 2.10 30.21 -1.22
C THR A 499 2.93 30.60 -2.43
N GLY A 500 3.21 31.90 -2.63
CA GLY A 500 3.86 32.41 -3.83
C GLY A 500 2.97 32.35 -5.08
N MET A 501 1.69 32.02 -4.95
CA MET A 501 0.75 31.91 -6.06
C MET A 501 0.21 33.25 -6.53
N SER A 502 -0.11 33.32 -7.80
CA SER A 502 -0.89 34.39 -8.42
C SER A 502 -2.11 33.80 -9.14
N LYS A 503 -3.12 34.63 -9.40
CA LYS A 503 -4.29 34.19 -10.15
C LYS A 503 -3.93 33.62 -11.53
N SER A 504 -2.89 34.18 -12.17
CA SER A 504 -2.41 33.76 -13.48
C SER A 504 -1.54 32.52 -13.48
N SER A 505 -1.10 32.05 -12.30
CA SER A 505 -0.35 30.81 -12.15
C SER A 505 -1.24 29.60 -11.87
N LEU A 506 -2.56 29.81 -11.70
CA LEU A 506 -3.52 28.72 -11.50
C LEU A 506 -4.00 28.19 -12.85
N GLU A 507 -4.19 26.88 -12.94
CA GLU A 507 -4.88 26.22 -14.03
C GLU A 507 -6.32 26.76 -14.15
N SER A 508 -6.86 26.77 -15.37
CA SER A 508 -8.13 27.43 -15.68
C SER A 508 -9.31 26.97 -14.85
N ASP A 509 -9.36 25.69 -14.49
CA ASP A 509 -10.39 25.05 -13.68
C ASP A 509 -10.17 25.20 -12.16
N LEU A 510 -9.02 25.71 -11.72
CA LEU A 510 -8.72 26.09 -10.34
C LEU A 510 -8.86 27.59 -10.05
N VAL A 511 -8.94 28.43 -11.10
CA VAL A 511 -9.00 29.90 -10.95
C VAL A 511 -10.16 30.38 -10.06
N PHE A 512 -11.28 29.66 -10.04
CA PHE A 512 -12.43 30.02 -9.19
C PHE A 512 -12.09 30.00 -7.70
N LEU A 513 -11.11 29.19 -7.25
CA LEU A 513 -10.67 29.10 -5.87
C LEU A 513 -10.03 30.39 -5.36
N TRP A 514 -9.43 31.19 -6.28
CA TRP A 514 -8.76 32.45 -5.93
C TRP A 514 -9.66 33.44 -5.18
N ASN A 515 -10.95 33.47 -5.53
CA ASN A 515 -11.94 34.39 -4.96
C ASN A 515 -12.83 33.76 -3.87
N LYS A 516 -12.61 32.48 -3.49
CA LYS A 516 -13.46 31.77 -2.51
C LYS A 516 -13.11 32.07 -1.05
N GLY A 517 -12.07 32.93 -0.80
CA GLY A 517 -11.59 33.19 0.55
C GLY A 517 -10.77 32.03 1.12
N THR A 518 -10.38 32.12 2.39
CA THR A 518 -9.51 31.12 3.08
C THR A 518 -10.21 29.78 3.27
N SER A 519 -11.53 29.74 3.14
CA SER A 519 -12.35 28.54 3.16
C SER A 519 -13.68 28.78 2.44
N TYR A 520 -14.30 27.72 1.96
CA TYR A 520 -15.61 27.75 1.30
C TYR A 520 -16.37 26.45 1.55
N ALA A 521 -17.67 26.41 1.28
CA ALA A 521 -18.47 25.19 1.37
C ALA A 521 -18.70 24.62 -0.04
N PRO A 522 -17.94 23.58 -0.45
CA PRO A 522 -18.22 22.86 -1.69
C PRO A 522 -19.30 21.80 -1.47
N THR A 523 -19.78 21.22 -2.57
CA THR A 523 -20.44 19.93 -2.56
C THR A 523 -19.39 18.84 -2.61
N PHE A 524 -19.52 17.81 -1.78
CA PHE A 524 -18.59 16.68 -1.71
C PHE A 524 -19.21 15.47 -2.40
N ASN A 525 -18.45 14.84 -3.29
CA ASN A 525 -18.82 13.65 -4.03
C ASN A 525 -17.87 12.50 -3.68
N ASP A 526 -18.25 11.27 -4.04
CA ASP A 526 -17.49 10.05 -3.81
C ASP A 526 -17.13 9.78 -2.33
N VAL A 527 -17.84 10.40 -1.39
CA VAL A 527 -17.51 10.35 0.04
C VAL A 527 -17.73 8.95 0.60
N ALA A 528 -16.68 8.30 1.09
CA ALA A 528 -16.78 7.03 1.81
C ALA A 528 -17.51 7.21 3.15
N LEU A 529 -18.65 6.55 3.30
CA LEU A 529 -19.48 6.60 4.51
C LEU A 529 -19.13 5.49 5.49
N SER A 530 -18.95 4.28 4.99
CA SER A 530 -18.60 3.07 5.74
C SER A 530 -18.02 2.03 4.77
N SER A 531 -17.36 1.02 5.31
CA SER A 531 -16.87 -0.09 4.51
C SER A 531 -17.07 -1.42 5.23
N SER A 532 -16.62 -2.51 4.61
CA SER A 532 -16.59 -3.83 5.21
C SER A 532 -15.52 -4.01 6.30
N TYR A 533 -14.77 -2.95 6.62
CA TYR A 533 -13.76 -2.99 7.69
C TYR A 533 -14.34 -2.63 9.06
N THR A 534 -13.89 -3.36 10.08
CA THR A 534 -14.16 -3.06 11.49
C THR A 534 -12.90 -3.37 12.29
N GLY A 535 -12.41 -2.38 13.06
CA GLY A 535 -11.19 -2.54 13.84
C GLY A 535 -9.94 -2.82 12.98
N GLY A 536 -9.90 -2.33 11.74
CA GLY A 536 -8.81 -2.57 10.80
C GLY A 536 -8.85 -3.93 10.08
N VAL A 537 -9.91 -4.73 10.31
CA VAL A 537 -10.06 -6.07 9.71
C VAL A 537 -11.25 -6.07 8.76
N ASN A 538 -11.03 -6.55 7.54
CA ASN A 538 -12.10 -6.77 6.57
C ASN A 538 -13.01 -7.91 7.03
N GLN A 539 -14.31 -7.67 7.11
CA GLN A 539 -15.34 -8.65 7.56
C GLN A 539 -16.02 -9.36 6.38
N ALA A 540 -15.75 -8.94 5.15
CA ALA A 540 -16.32 -9.59 3.97
C ALA A 540 -15.68 -10.96 3.73
N GLN A 541 -16.47 -11.91 3.25
CA GLN A 541 -15.95 -13.24 2.90
C GLN A 541 -15.32 -13.18 1.51
N PRO A 542 -14.12 -13.77 1.30
CA PRO A 542 -13.46 -13.77 0.00
C PRO A 542 -14.28 -14.52 -1.05
N LEU A 543 -14.10 -14.15 -2.30
CA LEU A 543 -14.58 -14.89 -3.45
C LEU A 543 -13.64 -16.06 -3.71
N SER A 544 -14.10 -17.29 -3.57
CA SER A 544 -13.26 -18.49 -3.69
C SER A 544 -13.76 -19.42 -4.77
N GLY A 545 -12.82 -20.04 -5.50
CA GLY A 545 -13.11 -21.06 -6.52
C GLY A 545 -13.94 -20.50 -7.67
N LEU A 546 -13.61 -19.30 -8.15
CA LEU A 546 -14.31 -18.67 -9.25
C LEU A 546 -14.23 -19.51 -10.53
N HIS A 547 -15.27 -19.41 -11.34
CA HIS A 547 -15.40 -20.16 -12.57
C HIS A 547 -15.79 -19.23 -13.75
N PRO A 548 -15.36 -19.51 -14.99
CA PRO A 548 -15.67 -18.64 -16.14
C PRO A 548 -17.17 -18.54 -16.48
N SER A 549 -17.94 -19.59 -16.22
CA SER A 549 -19.35 -19.68 -16.63
C SER A 549 -20.34 -19.84 -15.47
N THR A 550 -19.86 -20.05 -14.24
CA THR A 550 -20.73 -20.23 -13.07
C THR A 550 -20.48 -19.10 -12.07
N PRO A 551 -21.43 -18.17 -11.90
CA PRO A 551 -21.27 -17.06 -10.99
C PRO A 551 -21.17 -17.51 -9.52
N THR A 552 -20.26 -16.89 -8.79
CA THR A 552 -20.16 -16.94 -7.33
C THR A 552 -20.78 -15.68 -6.75
N THR A 553 -21.50 -15.79 -5.64
CA THR A 553 -22.15 -14.67 -4.97
C THR A 553 -21.56 -14.43 -3.58
N SER A 554 -21.49 -13.15 -3.19
CA SER A 554 -21.15 -12.71 -1.84
C SER A 554 -22.09 -11.60 -1.43
N SER A 555 -22.39 -11.46 -0.13
CA SER A 555 -23.29 -10.40 0.36
C SER A 555 -22.72 -9.75 1.60
N PHE A 556 -23.01 -8.46 1.78
CA PHE A 556 -22.58 -7.70 2.94
C PHE A 556 -23.60 -6.61 3.29
N THR A 557 -23.73 -6.29 4.59
CA THR A 557 -24.59 -5.23 5.09
C THR A 557 -23.75 -4.05 5.57
N LEU A 558 -23.93 -2.89 4.94
CA LEU A 558 -23.23 -1.64 5.25
C LEU A 558 -24.10 -0.73 6.12
N ASN A 559 -23.50 -0.11 7.13
CA ASN A 559 -24.18 0.82 8.03
C ASN A 559 -24.04 2.26 7.54
N VAL A 560 -25.13 3.02 7.58
CA VAL A 560 -25.07 4.46 7.33
C VAL A 560 -24.72 5.19 8.63
N PRO A 561 -23.62 5.95 8.69
CA PRO A 561 -23.24 6.68 9.90
C PRO A 561 -24.33 7.64 10.35
N SER A 562 -24.72 7.55 11.61
CA SER A 562 -25.84 8.35 12.16
C SER A 562 -25.62 9.86 11.99
N LYS A 563 -24.38 10.32 12.11
CA LYS A 563 -23.99 11.74 11.95
C LYS A 563 -24.23 12.30 10.55
N LEU A 564 -24.31 11.46 9.52
CA LEU A 564 -24.45 11.87 8.13
C LEU A 564 -25.86 11.66 7.55
N ARG A 565 -26.74 10.90 8.24
CA ARG A 565 -28.05 10.49 7.70
C ARG A 565 -28.93 11.65 7.26
N SER A 566 -28.86 12.80 7.93
CA SER A 566 -29.65 13.99 7.58
C SER A 566 -29.11 14.79 6.40
N TYR A 567 -27.90 14.49 5.95
CA TYR A 567 -27.21 15.17 4.84
C TYR A 567 -27.19 14.33 3.57
N ILE A 568 -27.60 13.07 3.63
CA ILE A 568 -27.57 12.13 2.53
C ILE A 568 -28.87 12.21 1.74
N ASP A 569 -28.77 12.43 0.44
CA ASP A 569 -29.82 12.10 -0.51
C ASP A 569 -29.71 10.60 -0.84
N LYS A 570 -30.75 9.83 -0.53
CA LYS A 570 -30.76 8.38 -0.73
C LYS A 570 -30.62 7.97 -2.19
N GLU A 571 -31.01 8.83 -3.14
CA GLU A 571 -30.84 8.59 -4.58
C GLU A 571 -29.38 8.79 -5.04
N GLN A 572 -28.56 9.44 -4.20
CA GLN A 572 -27.14 9.71 -4.45
C GLN A 572 -26.23 8.82 -3.60
N VAL A 573 -26.72 7.67 -3.15
CA VAL A 573 -25.94 6.68 -2.40
C VAL A 573 -25.66 5.48 -3.28
N TYR A 574 -24.43 5.02 -3.21
CA TYR A 574 -23.90 3.94 -4.04
C TYR A 574 -23.17 2.91 -3.19
N VAL A 575 -23.18 1.67 -3.63
CA VAL A 575 -22.24 0.65 -3.15
C VAL A 575 -21.14 0.49 -4.19
N VAL A 576 -19.92 0.59 -3.74
CA VAL A 576 -18.73 0.22 -4.49
C VAL A 576 -18.21 -1.10 -3.95
N VAL A 577 -17.86 -1.99 -4.86
CA VAL A 577 -17.20 -3.26 -4.54
C VAL A 577 -15.83 -3.26 -5.18
N LEU A 578 -14.82 -3.56 -4.36
CA LEU A 578 -13.43 -3.71 -4.78
C LEU A 578 -13.07 -5.19 -4.71
N VAL A 579 -12.52 -5.72 -5.80
CA VAL A 579 -11.98 -7.09 -5.83
C VAL A 579 -10.47 -6.99 -5.90
N THR A 580 -9.78 -7.55 -4.91
CA THR A 580 -8.33 -7.40 -4.75
C THR A 580 -7.61 -8.73 -4.90
N ASP A 581 -6.41 -8.67 -5.46
CA ASP A 581 -5.44 -9.75 -5.43
C ASP A 581 -4.86 -9.92 -4.00
N GLY A 582 -4.14 -10.98 -3.77
CA GLY A 582 -3.54 -11.29 -2.46
C GLY A 582 -2.49 -10.28 -1.96
N ASP A 583 -2.03 -9.38 -2.83
CA ASP A 583 -1.14 -8.24 -2.48
C ASP A 583 -1.91 -6.95 -2.16
N GLY A 584 -3.25 -6.99 -2.21
CA GLY A 584 -4.12 -5.85 -1.96
C GLY A 584 -4.38 -4.94 -3.17
N THR A 585 -3.78 -5.20 -4.33
CA THR A 585 -4.03 -4.46 -5.58
C THR A 585 -5.44 -4.74 -6.11
N ILE A 586 -6.17 -3.70 -6.53
CA ILE A 586 -7.53 -3.86 -7.06
C ILE A 586 -7.45 -4.37 -8.50
N THR A 587 -7.97 -5.59 -8.72
CA THR A 587 -8.00 -6.19 -10.06
C THR A 587 -9.20 -5.76 -10.89
N ASN A 588 -10.33 -5.49 -10.26
CA ASN A 588 -11.53 -4.87 -10.86
C ASN A 588 -12.48 -4.36 -9.76
N SER A 589 -13.46 -3.57 -10.16
CA SER A 589 -14.46 -3.02 -9.24
C SER A 589 -15.84 -2.86 -9.91
N ALA A 590 -16.87 -2.71 -9.08
CA ALA A 590 -18.22 -2.41 -9.52
C ALA A 590 -18.85 -1.33 -8.64
N LYS A 591 -19.74 -0.50 -9.21
CA LYS A 591 -20.52 0.51 -8.49
C LYS A 591 -22.00 0.41 -8.91
N CYS A 592 -22.92 0.42 -7.96
CA CYS A 592 -24.34 0.53 -8.24
C CYS A 592 -25.01 1.58 -7.33
N ALA A 593 -26.08 2.19 -7.78
CA ALA A 593 -26.98 2.97 -6.94
C ALA A 593 -27.76 2.04 -5.99
N VAL A 594 -28.06 2.54 -4.78
CA VAL A 594 -28.83 1.79 -3.80
C VAL A 594 -30.32 1.94 -4.11
N ALA A 595 -30.98 0.83 -4.43
CA ALA A 595 -32.41 0.80 -4.73
C ALA A 595 -33.25 1.02 -3.47
N PRO A 596 -34.49 1.59 -3.58
CA PRO A 596 -35.44 1.69 -2.47
C PRO A 596 -35.82 0.31 -1.92
N HIS A 597 -36.12 0.24 -0.62
CA HIS A 597 -36.55 -1.00 0.03
C HIS A 597 -37.80 -1.62 -0.62
N GLY A 598 -37.76 -2.92 -0.90
CA GLY A 598 -38.89 -3.69 -1.43
C GLY A 598 -39.18 -3.45 -2.91
N THR A 599 -38.26 -2.80 -3.65
CA THR A 599 -38.46 -2.61 -5.11
C THR A 599 -38.07 -3.84 -5.93
N GLY A 600 -37.68 -4.94 -5.25
CA GLY A 600 -37.45 -6.23 -5.91
C GLY A 600 -36.27 -6.24 -6.85
N SER A 601 -35.23 -5.43 -6.59
CA SER A 601 -33.91 -5.61 -7.20
C SER A 601 -33.34 -6.91 -6.65
N GLY A 602 -33.79 -8.02 -7.22
CA GLY A 602 -33.55 -9.43 -6.98
C GLY A 602 -32.31 -9.83 -6.20
N ILE A 603 -32.29 -9.59 -4.90
CA ILE A 603 -31.53 -10.43 -3.99
C ILE A 603 -32.19 -11.82 -4.05
N GLY A 604 -31.92 -12.56 -5.09
CA GLY A 604 -32.51 -13.89 -5.31
C GLY A 604 -32.76 -14.31 -6.74
N THR A 605 -32.71 -13.41 -7.72
CA THR A 605 -32.78 -13.77 -9.15
C THR A 605 -31.83 -12.91 -9.96
N THR A 606 -30.93 -13.55 -10.66
CA THR A 606 -29.97 -13.01 -11.63
C THR A 606 -30.65 -12.12 -12.68
N THR A 607 -30.91 -10.87 -12.34
CA THR A 607 -31.15 -9.84 -13.35
C THR A 607 -29.94 -8.93 -13.31
N VAL A 608 -29.07 -9.12 -14.29
CA VAL A 608 -27.90 -8.27 -14.52
C VAL A 608 -28.39 -6.84 -14.67
N CYS A 609 -28.26 -6.04 -13.59
CA CYS A 609 -28.36 -4.59 -13.70
C CYS A 609 -27.09 -4.12 -14.43
N ARG A 610 -27.09 -4.22 -15.76
CA ARG A 610 -26.15 -3.42 -16.55
C ARG A 610 -26.44 -1.97 -16.17
N PRO A 611 -25.39 -1.18 -15.80
CA PRO A 611 -25.61 0.25 -15.65
C PRO A 611 -26.26 0.74 -16.92
N ALA A 612 -27.29 1.52 -16.73
CA ALA A 612 -28.12 2.04 -17.79
C ALA A 612 -27.29 2.86 -18.78
N ARG A 613 -26.78 2.19 -19.80
CA ARG A 613 -25.91 2.79 -20.80
C ARG A 613 -26.76 3.56 -21.80
N THR A 614 -26.55 4.87 -21.86
CA THR A 614 -27.01 5.65 -23.00
C THR A 614 -26.19 5.22 -24.22
N GLU A 615 -26.80 4.52 -25.14
CA GLU A 615 -26.17 4.09 -26.38
C GLU A 615 -26.50 5.07 -27.50
N TYR A 616 -25.52 5.39 -28.33
CA TYR A 616 -25.69 6.27 -29.48
C TYR A 616 -25.63 5.42 -30.75
N TYR A 617 -26.59 5.64 -31.64
CA TYR A 617 -26.64 4.99 -32.95
C TYR A 617 -26.69 6.04 -34.05
N SER A 618 -26.07 5.77 -35.16
CA SER A 618 -26.30 6.50 -36.42
C SER A 618 -27.70 6.22 -36.96
N THR A 619 -28.16 7.05 -37.89
CA THR A 619 -29.51 6.90 -38.50
C THR A 619 -29.71 5.60 -39.27
N ASP A 620 -28.64 4.91 -39.64
CA ASP A 620 -28.61 3.59 -40.27
C ASP A 620 -28.50 2.43 -39.24
N GLY A 621 -28.58 2.74 -37.93
CA GLY A 621 -28.61 1.73 -36.87
C GLY A 621 -27.25 1.24 -36.38
N ARG A 622 -26.14 1.85 -36.83
CA ARG A 622 -24.78 1.49 -36.39
C ARG A 622 -24.49 2.07 -35.01
N LEU A 623 -24.01 1.24 -34.07
CA LEU A 623 -23.57 1.68 -32.74
C LEU A 623 -22.37 2.64 -32.86
N LEU A 624 -22.46 3.77 -32.17
CA LEU A 624 -21.43 4.81 -32.14
C LEU A 624 -20.75 4.82 -30.75
N HIS A 625 -19.45 5.00 -30.72
CA HIS A 625 -18.69 5.12 -29.46
C HIS A 625 -18.95 6.45 -28.71
N ALA A 626 -19.37 7.49 -29.44
CA ALA A 626 -19.74 8.79 -28.93
C ALA A 626 -20.74 9.46 -29.91
N PRO A 627 -21.52 10.48 -29.44
CA PRO A 627 -22.40 11.21 -30.35
C PRO A 627 -21.58 11.90 -31.46
N GLN A 628 -22.03 11.73 -32.70
CA GLN A 628 -21.41 12.35 -33.88
C GLN A 628 -22.22 13.56 -34.35
N ARG A 629 -21.57 14.50 -35.02
CA ARG A 629 -22.25 15.65 -35.63
C ARG A 629 -23.34 15.17 -36.60
N GLY A 630 -24.56 15.69 -36.40
CA GLY A 630 -25.71 15.27 -37.18
C GLY A 630 -26.77 14.60 -36.27
N VAL A 631 -27.68 13.83 -36.88
CA VAL A 631 -28.77 13.14 -36.16
C VAL A 631 -28.25 11.85 -35.59
N ASN A 632 -28.33 11.68 -34.27
CA ASN A 632 -28.06 10.43 -33.57
C ASN A 632 -29.35 9.86 -32.98
N ILE A 633 -29.47 8.54 -32.92
CA ILE A 633 -30.50 7.85 -32.15
C ILE A 633 -29.89 7.50 -30.80
N VAL A 634 -30.44 8.07 -29.74
CA VAL A 634 -30.00 7.83 -28.38
C VAL A 634 -30.96 6.82 -27.75
N ARG A 635 -30.45 5.68 -27.33
CA ARG A 635 -31.19 4.68 -26.56
C ARG A 635 -30.85 4.87 -25.09
N HIS A 636 -31.85 5.21 -24.31
CA HIS A 636 -31.73 5.36 -22.86
C HIS A 636 -31.81 3.99 -22.18
N ALA A 637 -31.40 3.97 -20.96
CA ALA A 637 -31.39 2.82 -20.09
C ALA A 637 -32.72 2.14 -19.85
N ASP A 638 -33.78 2.92 -19.85
CA ASP A 638 -35.17 2.46 -19.76
C ASP A 638 -35.68 1.81 -21.06
N GLY A 639 -34.81 1.66 -22.07
CA GLY A 639 -35.15 1.15 -23.39
C GLY A 639 -35.81 2.16 -24.34
N SER A 640 -36.08 3.36 -23.86
CA SER A 640 -36.64 4.44 -24.70
C SER A 640 -35.61 4.92 -25.71
N THR A 641 -36.07 5.33 -26.89
CA THR A 641 -35.19 5.88 -27.94
C THR A 641 -35.58 7.30 -28.28
N ARG A 642 -34.58 8.18 -28.47
CA ARG A 642 -34.79 9.56 -28.85
C ARG A 642 -33.83 9.97 -29.98
N LYS A 643 -34.32 10.77 -30.93
CA LYS A 643 -33.47 11.43 -31.93
C LYS A 643 -32.89 12.71 -31.34
N VAL A 644 -31.57 12.82 -31.41
CA VAL A 644 -30.83 13.99 -30.92
C VAL A 644 -29.98 14.56 -32.04
N LEU A 645 -30.09 15.87 -32.28
CA LEU A 645 -29.26 16.57 -33.25
C LEU A 645 -28.02 17.15 -32.52
N VAL A 646 -26.86 16.62 -32.83
CA VAL A 646 -25.56 17.13 -32.36
C VAL A 646 -25.04 18.13 -33.39
N ARG A 647 -24.87 19.39 -32.99
CA ARG A 647 -24.45 20.52 -33.83
C ARG A 647 -22.93 20.65 -33.96
#